data_7ffdb56b22d7781b0eecf76d14b204d5
#
_entry.id   7ffdb56b22d7781b0eecf76d14b204d5
#
_cell.length_a   1.000
_cell.length_b   1.000
_cell.length_c   1.000
_cell.angle_alpha   90.00
_cell.angle_beta   90.00
_cell.angle_gamma   90.00
#
_symmetry.space_group_name_H-M   'P 1'
#
loop_
_entity.id
_entity.type
_entity.pdbx_description
1 polymer ?
#
loop_
_entity_poly.entity_id
_entity_poly.type
_entity_poly.pdbx_seq_one_letter_code
_entity_poly.pdbx_strand_id
1 'polypeptide(L)'
;MDKDNIEVKEIDYEKMVDDAFQHLIDTYLASRHRKKVDIITKAFNFARQAHKGVRRLSGEPYIMHPIAVAQIACEEMGLGATSICAALLHDVVEDTDYTVEDMENIFGPKIAQIVDGLTKISGGIFGEQASAQAENFKKLLLTMSDDIRVILIKICDRLHNMRTLASQPASKQYKIAGETLYIYAPLANRLGLNKIKTELEDLSFRYEHPDAYASIEKKLASTQAQRDTLFEQFTAPIRAELDKMGFEYELKARVKSPYSIWNKMQNKHVTFEEIYDILAVRIIYKPKSPDEEINNCFQIYVAISQIYKSHPDRLRDWVNHPKANGYQALHVTLMSAKGRWIEVQIRSEHMNELAEQGFAAHWKYKDGGEITEDEGELNEWLSTIKEILDDPQPDAMDFLDAIKLNLFASEIFVFTPKGEIKTMPAGCTALDFAFQIHTFLGSHCIGAKVNHKLVPLSHKLNSGDQVEILTSMSQRVNPSWINFVSTAKAKAKIQAILRRENRELQKAGEEQLSKWLKAHDLEMTTATLDKLCELHDLHKHENLFLAVGDKTVILGDTDLNELHGKSKSEKTVTSRGWRRYVPFLKSNDKKTTESVEAKDIEGTEGLIVVTKELNRKKPIFINEENIHRYLFPHCCHAIPGDDILGYIDNKNHIEIHKRACPVAAKLKASYGGRILDAKWDMHRRLFFDATIEIRGIDRSGMLHDISDVLSDQLGINIRKITISSDNGIFEGTIEMQVHDRKDVQFIVESMKNIKEVQEVLEVL
;
A
#
# COMPACT_ATOMS: atom_id res chain seq x y z
N MET A 1 1.20 -61.71 -5.79
CA MET A 1 1.80 -60.43 -6.26
C MET A 1 0.79 -59.83 -7.19
N ASP A 2 -0.25 -59.22 -6.59
CA ASP A 2 -1.26 -58.48 -7.34
C ASP A 2 -0.70 -57.12 -7.68
N LYS A 3 -0.61 -56.84 -8.97
CA LYS A 3 -0.36 -55.49 -9.45
C LYS A 3 -1.68 -54.74 -9.36
N ASP A 4 -1.81 -53.88 -8.37
CA ASP A 4 -2.88 -52.89 -8.30
C ASP A 4 -2.81 -52.02 -9.58
N ASN A 5 -3.71 -52.32 -10.48
CA ASN A 5 -4.02 -51.48 -11.64
C ASN A 5 -4.74 -50.23 -11.07
N ILE A 6 -4.01 -49.17 -10.81
CA ILE A 6 -4.60 -47.86 -10.62
C ILE A 6 -5.10 -47.42 -12.00
N GLU A 7 -6.39 -47.62 -12.27
CA GLU A 7 -7.06 -46.98 -13.41
C GLU A 7 -6.97 -45.47 -13.24
N VAL A 8 -6.05 -44.86 -13.95
CA VAL A 8 -6.04 -43.40 -14.12
C VAL A 8 -7.27 -43.07 -14.97
N LYS A 9 -8.36 -42.66 -14.31
CA LYS A 9 -9.52 -42.12 -15.00
C LYS A 9 -9.07 -40.93 -15.83
N GLU A 10 -9.12 -41.08 -17.15
CA GLU A 10 -8.85 -39.99 -18.10
C GLU A 10 -9.86 -38.87 -17.80
N ILE A 11 -9.38 -37.65 -17.48
CA ILE A 11 -10.24 -36.53 -17.16
C ILE A 11 -10.90 -36.06 -18.45
N ASP A 12 -12.22 -36.16 -18.53
CA ASP A 12 -13.02 -35.60 -19.61
C ASP A 12 -13.12 -34.07 -19.45
N TYR A 13 -12.16 -33.37 -20.04
CA TYR A 13 -12.07 -31.91 -19.98
C TYR A 13 -13.23 -31.22 -20.72
N GLU A 14 -13.79 -31.82 -21.77
CA GLU A 14 -14.92 -31.23 -22.49
C GLU A 14 -16.18 -31.21 -21.62
N LYS A 15 -16.46 -32.32 -20.96
CA LYS A 15 -17.54 -32.39 -19.99
C LYS A 15 -17.35 -31.43 -18.83
N MET A 16 -16.12 -31.30 -18.32
CA MET A 16 -15.78 -30.36 -17.23
C MET A 16 -16.06 -28.92 -17.62
N VAL A 17 -15.74 -28.51 -18.85
CA VAL A 17 -16.02 -27.17 -19.38
C VAL A 17 -17.53 -26.93 -19.51
N ASP A 18 -18.26 -27.92 -20.05
CA ASP A 18 -19.72 -27.83 -20.22
C ASP A 18 -20.44 -27.77 -18.87
N ASP A 19 -20.04 -28.58 -17.89
CA ASP A 19 -20.59 -28.58 -16.53
C ASP A 19 -20.32 -27.23 -15.82
N ALA A 20 -19.12 -26.65 -15.96
CA ALA A 20 -18.76 -25.36 -15.39
C ALA A 20 -19.57 -24.21 -16.03
N PHE A 21 -19.74 -24.24 -17.35
CA PHE A 21 -20.58 -23.25 -18.04
C PHE A 21 -22.05 -23.38 -17.66
N GLN A 22 -22.58 -24.61 -17.56
CA GLN A 22 -23.95 -24.83 -17.11
C GLN A 22 -24.17 -24.29 -15.70
N HIS A 23 -23.22 -24.51 -14.79
CA HIS A 23 -23.27 -23.93 -13.45
C HIS A 23 -23.33 -22.39 -13.46
N LEU A 24 -22.55 -21.73 -14.33
CA LEU A 24 -22.63 -20.29 -14.53
C LEU A 24 -24.03 -19.85 -15.00
N ILE A 25 -24.61 -20.55 -15.95
CA ILE A 25 -25.96 -20.26 -16.46
C ILE A 25 -27.02 -20.46 -15.38
N ASP A 26 -26.93 -21.55 -14.60
CA ASP A 26 -27.89 -21.83 -13.51
C ASP A 26 -27.79 -20.74 -12.43
N THR A 27 -26.56 -20.31 -12.07
CA THR A 27 -26.34 -19.20 -11.14
C THR A 27 -26.93 -17.89 -11.68
N TYR A 28 -26.72 -17.60 -12.95
CA TYR A 28 -27.26 -16.39 -13.60
C TYR A 28 -28.80 -16.43 -13.65
N LEU A 29 -29.41 -17.57 -13.95
CA LEU A 29 -30.85 -17.74 -13.97
C LEU A 29 -31.51 -17.63 -12.58
N ALA A 30 -30.80 -18.02 -11.54
CA ALA A 30 -31.22 -17.81 -10.15
C ALA A 30 -31.09 -16.33 -9.70
N SER A 31 -30.33 -15.53 -10.41
CA SER A 31 -30.15 -14.09 -10.13
C SER A 31 -31.36 -13.27 -10.60
N ARG A 32 -31.41 -11.99 -10.21
CA ARG A 32 -32.43 -11.04 -10.68
C ARG A 32 -32.25 -10.63 -12.16
N HIS A 33 -31.07 -10.86 -12.76
CA HIS A 33 -30.68 -10.42 -14.11
C HIS A 33 -30.98 -11.42 -15.24
N ARG A 34 -31.74 -12.43 -15.04
CA ARG A 34 -31.97 -13.66 -15.84
C ARG A 34 -32.50 -13.52 -17.29
N LYS A 35 -32.41 -12.33 -17.93
CA LYS A 35 -33.11 -12.07 -19.20
C LYS A 35 -32.25 -12.20 -20.48
N LYS A 36 -30.91 -12.44 -20.36
CA LYS A 36 -29.99 -12.34 -21.52
C LYS A 36 -29.03 -13.54 -21.61
N VAL A 37 -29.57 -14.77 -21.56
CA VAL A 37 -28.76 -16.02 -21.64
C VAL A 37 -28.07 -16.16 -23.00
N ASP A 38 -28.76 -15.79 -24.09
CA ASP A 38 -28.25 -15.98 -25.46
C ASP A 38 -26.92 -15.26 -25.70
N ILE A 39 -26.78 -14.02 -25.21
CA ILE A 39 -25.52 -13.27 -25.40
C ILE A 39 -24.38 -13.85 -24.54
N ILE A 40 -24.69 -14.39 -23.35
CA ILE A 40 -23.68 -15.06 -22.49
C ILE A 40 -23.22 -16.35 -23.18
N THR A 41 -24.14 -17.14 -23.72
CA THR A 41 -23.83 -18.35 -24.47
C THR A 41 -23.00 -18.04 -25.73
N LYS A 42 -23.34 -16.95 -26.43
CA LYS A 42 -22.56 -16.48 -27.59
C LYS A 42 -21.13 -16.12 -27.18
N ALA A 43 -20.95 -15.37 -26.06
CA ALA A 43 -19.65 -14.96 -25.56
C ALA A 43 -18.81 -16.18 -25.11
N PHE A 44 -19.43 -17.15 -24.43
CA PHE A 44 -18.76 -18.39 -24.04
C PHE A 44 -18.27 -19.20 -25.26
N ASN A 45 -19.15 -19.44 -26.23
CA ASN A 45 -18.78 -20.20 -27.43
C ASN A 45 -17.66 -19.50 -28.21
N PHE A 46 -17.68 -18.19 -28.27
CA PHE A 46 -16.64 -17.40 -28.90
C PHE A 46 -15.30 -17.54 -28.16
N ALA A 47 -15.29 -17.34 -26.83
CA ALA A 47 -14.10 -17.47 -25.99
C ALA A 47 -13.53 -18.92 -26.03
N ARG A 48 -14.40 -19.94 -25.99
CA ARG A 48 -14.01 -21.36 -26.12
C ARG A 48 -13.30 -21.63 -27.45
N GLN A 49 -13.80 -21.05 -28.55
CA GLN A 49 -13.18 -21.21 -29.86
C GLN A 49 -11.87 -20.44 -29.95
N ALA A 50 -11.81 -19.22 -29.41
CA ALA A 50 -10.61 -18.38 -29.40
C ALA A 50 -9.45 -19.02 -28.64
N HIS A 51 -9.72 -19.66 -27.51
CA HIS A 51 -8.71 -20.34 -26.68
C HIS A 51 -8.59 -21.85 -26.95
N LYS A 52 -9.10 -22.33 -28.09
CA LYS A 52 -9.07 -23.74 -28.41
C LYS A 52 -7.63 -24.30 -28.46
N GLY A 53 -7.38 -25.36 -27.69
CA GLY A 53 -6.06 -26.01 -27.62
C GLY A 53 -5.08 -25.38 -26.63
N VAL A 54 -5.39 -24.22 -26.07
CA VAL A 54 -4.57 -23.58 -25.03
C VAL A 54 -4.85 -24.21 -23.66
N ARG A 55 -3.78 -24.49 -22.89
CA ARG A 55 -3.87 -25.06 -21.55
C ARG A 55 -3.18 -24.19 -20.51
N ARG A 56 -3.70 -24.19 -19.29
CA ARG A 56 -3.05 -23.58 -18.13
C ARG A 56 -1.86 -24.44 -17.65
N LEU A 57 -1.00 -23.88 -16.82
CA LEU A 57 0.11 -24.63 -16.18
C LEU A 57 -0.38 -25.77 -15.28
N SER A 58 -1.61 -25.70 -14.78
CA SER A 58 -2.31 -26.76 -14.05
C SER A 58 -2.75 -27.94 -14.94
N GLY A 59 -2.67 -27.77 -16.27
CA GLY A 59 -3.03 -28.80 -17.27
C GLY A 59 -4.46 -28.72 -17.79
N GLU A 60 -5.35 -27.96 -17.17
CA GLU A 60 -6.74 -27.76 -17.58
C GLU A 60 -6.87 -26.85 -18.83
N PRO A 61 -7.96 -26.95 -19.63
CA PRO A 61 -8.22 -26.03 -20.72
C PRO A 61 -8.27 -24.58 -20.24
N TYR A 62 -7.69 -23.65 -21.02
CA TYR A 62 -7.60 -22.23 -20.64
C TYR A 62 -8.98 -21.60 -20.38
N ILE A 63 -10.00 -22.00 -21.14
CA ILE A 63 -11.37 -21.49 -21.03
C ILE A 63 -11.98 -21.64 -19.62
N MET A 64 -11.46 -22.56 -18.78
CA MET A 64 -11.88 -22.72 -17.39
C MET A 64 -11.65 -21.45 -16.57
N HIS A 65 -10.58 -20.67 -16.92
CA HIS A 65 -10.31 -19.41 -16.24
C HIS A 65 -11.36 -18.33 -16.53
N PRO A 66 -11.66 -17.97 -17.78
CA PRO A 66 -12.76 -17.04 -18.08
C PRO A 66 -14.11 -17.45 -17.50
N ILE A 67 -14.45 -18.76 -17.50
CA ILE A 67 -15.68 -19.25 -16.87
C ILE A 67 -15.65 -18.97 -15.36
N ALA A 68 -14.56 -19.28 -14.67
CA ALA A 68 -14.43 -19.06 -13.24
C ALA A 68 -14.47 -17.56 -12.88
N VAL A 69 -13.85 -16.69 -13.67
CA VAL A 69 -13.93 -15.22 -13.50
C VAL A 69 -15.39 -14.74 -13.68
N ALA A 70 -16.09 -15.24 -14.69
CA ALA A 70 -17.49 -14.93 -14.93
C ALA A 70 -18.40 -15.47 -13.80
N GLN A 71 -18.10 -16.64 -13.24
CA GLN A 71 -18.80 -17.21 -12.09
C GLN A 71 -18.64 -16.32 -10.85
N ILE A 72 -17.43 -15.89 -10.52
CA ILE A 72 -17.17 -14.96 -9.41
C ILE A 72 -17.92 -13.63 -9.62
N ALA A 73 -17.89 -13.09 -10.84
CA ALA A 73 -18.60 -11.86 -11.20
C ALA A 73 -20.12 -11.99 -11.02
N CYS A 74 -20.68 -13.14 -11.37
CA CYS A 74 -22.10 -13.42 -11.24
C CYS A 74 -22.54 -13.72 -9.80
N GLU A 75 -21.84 -14.66 -9.14
CA GLU A 75 -22.24 -15.20 -7.84
C GLU A 75 -21.83 -14.31 -6.68
N GLU A 76 -20.55 -13.90 -6.65
CA GLU A 76 -20.00 -13.16 -5.50
C GLU A 76 -20.24 -11.65 -5.60
N MET A 77 -20.24 -11.07 -6.82
CA MET A 77 -20.48 -9.64 -7.03
C MET A 77 -21.88 -9.31 -7.57
N GLY A 78 -22.67 -10.30 -8.01
CA GLY A 78 -24.02 -10.09 -8.52
C GLY A 78 -24.10 -9.29 -9.81
N LEU A 79 -23.06 -9.33 -10.65
CA LEU A 79 -22.99 -8.56 -11.89
C LEU A 79 -23.88 -9.18 -13.00
N GLY A 80 -24.42 -8.33 -13.87
CA GLY A 80 -25.32 -8.72 -14.94
C GLY A 80 -24.63 -9.19 -16.22
N ALA A 81 -25.43 -9.54 -17.24
CA ALA A 81 -24.99 -10.17 -18.50
C ALA A 81 -23.83 -9.47 -19.21
N THR A 82 -23.82 -8.13 -19.26
CA THR A 82 -22.76 -7.35 -19.93
C THR A 82 -21.40 -7.62 -19.28
N SER A 83 -21.34 -7.64 -17.95
CA SER A 83 -20.11 -7.91 -17.19
C SER A 83 -19.70 -9.38 -17.29
N ILE A 84 -20.66 -10.30 -17.28
CA ILE A 84 -20.41 -11.73 -17.47
C ILE A 84 -19.83 -12.00 -18.86
N CYS A 85 -20.37 -11.38 -19.91
CA CYS A 85 -19.80 -11.46 -21.26
C CYS A 85 -18.38 -10.89 -21.33
N ALA A 86 -18.16 -9.72 -20.73
CA ALA A 86 -16.82 -9.11 -20.68
C ALA A 86 -15.83 -9.99 -19.88
N ALA A 87 -16.27 -10.63 -18.80
CA ALA A 87 -15.46 -11.57 -18.03
C ALA A 87 -15.12 -12.84 -18.83
N LEU A 88 -16.03 -13.36 -19.66
CA LEU A 88 -15.76 -14.49 -20.57
C LEU A 88 -14.78 -14.12 -21.68
N LEU A 89 -14.75 -12.84 -22.10
CA LEU A 89 -13.98 -12.36 -23.26
C LEU A 89 -12.69 -11.61 -22.86
N HIS A 90 -12.40 -11.43 -21.56
CA HIS A 90 -11.39 -10.47 -21.08
C HIS A 90 -9.97 -10.73 -21.60
N ASP A 91 -9.60 -12.00 -21.81
CA ASP A 91 -8.28 -12.39 -22.33
C ASP A 91 -8.25 -12.62 -23.83
N VAL A 92 -9.40 -12.58 -24.53
CA VAL A 92 -9.46 -12.88 -25.96
C VAL A 92 -8.62 -11.92 -26.79
N VAL A 93 -8.71 -10.61 -26.51
CA VAL A 93 -7.95 -9.57 -27.24
C VAL A 93 -6.47 -9.60 -26.86
N GLU A 94 -6.14 -10.04 -25.63
CA GLU A 94 -4.74 -10.11 -25.18
C GLU A 94 -4.00 -11.36 -25.70
N ASP A 95 -4.69 -12.50 -25.74
CA ASP A 95 -4.06 -13.81 -25.97
C ASP A 95 -4.30 -14.36 -27.40
N THR A 96 -5.08 -13.65 -28.25
CA THR A 96 -5.42 -14.10 -29.59
C THR A 96 -5.31 -12.97 -30.61
N ASP A 97 -5.52 -13.26 -31.90
CA ASP A 97 -5.46 -12.27 -33.02
C ASP A 97 -6.72 -11.39 -33.11
N TYR A 98 -7.73 -11.58 -32.27
CA TYR A 98 -8.94 -10.75 -32.27
C TYR A 98 -8.67 -9.36 -31.69
N THR A 99 -9.30 -8.35 -32.31
CA THR A 99 -9.16 -6.94 -31.94
C THR A 99 -10.35 -6.45 -31.13
N VAL A 100 -10.21 -5.27 -30.50
CA VAL A 100 -11.33 -4.57 -29.82
C VAL A 100 -12.45 -4.24 -30.80
N GLU A 101 -12.11 -3.91 -32.06
CA GLU A 101 -13.07 -3.63 -33.13
C GLU A 101 -13.89 -4.89 -33.47
N ASP A 102 -13.28 -6.07 -33.48
CA ASP A 102 -14.00 -7.34 -33.64
C ASP A 102 -14.99 -7.56 -32.48
N MET A 103 -14.56 -7.25 -31.25
CA MET A 103 -15.46 -7.31 -30.08
C MET A 103 -16.64 -6.36 -30.20
N GLU A 104 -16.42 -5.15 -30.72
CA GLU A 104 -17.49 -4.16 -30.95
C GLU A 104 -18.48 -4.64 -32.00
N ASN A 105 -17.99 -5.16 -33.11
CA ASN A 105 -18.83 -5.67 -34.21
C ASN A 105 -19.68 -6.88 -33.79
N ILE A 106 -19.14 -7.75 -32.94
CA ILE A 106 -19.79 -9.02 -32.57
C ILE A 106 -20.72 -8.86 -31.34
N PHE A 107 -20.28 -8.10 -30.32
CA PHE A 107 -20.93 -8.00 -29.01
C PHE A 107 -21.45 -6.61 -28.66
N GLY A 108 -21.15 -5.61 -29.50
CA GLY A 108 -21.56 -4.23 -29.35
C GLY A 108 -20.60 -3.39 -28.52
N PRO A 109 -20.73 -2.04 -28.60
CA PRO A 109 -19.73 -1.08 -28.09
C PRO A 109 -19.54 -1.19 -26.57
N LYS A 110 -20.58 -1.50 -25.81
CA LYS A 110 -20.49 -1.55 -24.33
C LYS A 110 -19.63 -2.69 -23.82
N ILE A 111 -19.73 -3.88 -24.41
CA ILE A 111 -18.90 -5.04 -24.04
C ILE A 111 -17.48 -4.80 -24.52
N ALA A 112 -17.30 -4.32 -25.74
CA ALA A 112 -16.00 -4.01 -26.31
C ALA A 112 -15.23 -2.97 -25.46
N GLN A 113 -15.89 -1.90 -25.01
CA GLN A 113 -15.30 -0.89 -24.13
C GLN A 113 -14.79 -1.49 -22.81
N ILE A 114 -15.55 -2.40 -22.19
CA ILE A 114 -15.12 -3.06 -20.96
C ILE A 114 -13.94 -3.99 -21.23
N VAL A 115 -13.97 -4.76 -22.32
CA VAL A 115 -12.87 -5.68 -22.70
C VAL A 115 -11.60 -4.87 -23.01
N ASP A 116 -11.68 -3.73 -23.72
CA ASP A 116 -10.52 -2.85 -23.95
C ASP A 116 -9.91 -2.37 -22.63
N GLY A 117 -10.75 -1.97 -21.68
CA GLY A 117 -10.30 -1.54 -20.36
C GLY A 117 -9.59 -2.64 -19.56
N LEU A 118 -9.95 -3.91 -19.80
CA LEU A 118 -9.32 -5.07 -19.17
C LEU A 118 -8.00 -5.50 -19.84
N THR A 119 -7.80 -5.12 -21.10
CA THR A 119 -6.62 -5.49 -21.89
C THR A 119 -5.40 -4.67 -21.50
N LYS A 120 -4.23 -5.32 -21.38
CA LYS A 120 -2.96 -4.66 -21.06
C LYS A 120 -2.48 -3.75 -22.19
N ILE A 121 -1.74 -2.70 -21.86
CA ILE A 121 -1.13 -1.82 -22.86
C ILE A 121 0.14 -2.48 -23.41
N SER A 122 0.21 -2.55 -24.74
CA SER A 122 1.43 -2.90 -25.48
C SER A 122 2.17 -1.62 -25.88
N GLY A 123 2.75 -0.86 -24.93
CA GLY A 123 3.52 0.36 -25.22
C GLY A 123 3.39 1.42 -24.14
N GLY A 124 4.53 1.92 -23.67
CA GLY A 124 4.62 2.73 -22.47
C GLY A 124 4.07 4.15 -22.61
N ILE A 125 3.28 4.57 -21.64
CA ILE A 125 2.81 5.96 -21.47
C ILE A 125 3.85 6.82 -20.73
N PHE A 126 4.69 6.22 -19.88
CA PHE A 126 5.70 6.89 -19.04
C PHE A 126 7.12 6.92 -19.63
N GLY A 127 7.32 6.44 -20.88
CA GLY A 127 8.64 6.35 -21.50
C GLY A 127 9.46 5.11 -21.08
N GLU A 128 10.69 5.00 -21.56
CA GLU A 128 11.53 3.80 -21.41
C GLU A 128 11.91 3.42 -19.98
N GLN A 129 11.69 4.28 -18.98
CA GLN A 129 12.08 4.06 -17.59
C GLN A 129 10.95 3.59 -16.68
N ALA A 130 9.69 3.65 -17.11
CA ALA A 130 8.57 3.24 -16.27
C ALA A 130 8.35 1.73 -16.29
N SER A 131 7.93 1.15 -15.16
CA SER A 131 7.57 -0.25 -15.13
C SER A 131 6.26 -0.49 -15.87
N ALA A 132 6.19 -1.51 -16.71
CA ALA A 132 4.97 -1.91 -17.41
C ALA A 132 3.78 -2.15 -16.48
N GLN A 133 4.04 -2.44 -15.20
CA GLN A 133 3.02 -2.61 -14.16
C GLN A 133 2.35 -1.30 -13.76
N ALA A 134 3.14 -0.23 -13.54
CA ALA A 134 2.59 1.09 -13.19
C ALA A 134 1.75 1.64 -14.35
N GLU A 135 2.17 1.40 -15.59
CA GLU A 135 1.43 1.81 -16.79
C GLU A 135 0.11 1.06 -16.94
N ASN A 136 0.12 -0.25 -16.79
CA ASN A 136 -1.09 -1.06 -16.81
C ASN A 136 -2.05 -0.66 -15.68
N PHE A 137 -1.53 -0.34 -14.51
CA PHE A 137 -2.34 0.12 -13.39
C PHE A 137 -2.92 1.51 -13.64
N LYS A 138 -2.16 2.43 -14.26
CA LYS A 138 -2.67 3.75 -14.67
C LYS A 138 -3.82 3.61 -15.69
N LYS A 139 -3.65 2.77 -16.72
CA LYS A 139 -4.75 2.49 -17.69
C LYS A 139 -5.98 1.94 -16.97
N LEU A 140 -5.79 0.96 -16.08
CA LEU A 140 -6.89 0.36 -15.31
C LEU A 140 -7.67 1.44 -14.55
N LEU A 141 -6.99 2.34 -13.86
CA LEU A 141 -7.62 3.41 -13.10
C LEU A 141 -8.31 4.45 -13.99
N LEU A 142 -7.71 4.81 -15.14
CA LEU A 142 -8.33 5.70 -16.13
C LEU A 142 -9.63 5.09 -16.67
N THR A 143 -9.60 3.81 -17.07
CA THR A 143 -10.78 3.14 -17.60
C THR A 143 -11.85 2.91 -16.52
N MET A 144 -11.42 2.70 -15.26
CA MET A 144 -12.33 2.61 -14.11
C MET A 144 -13.13 3.90 -13.91
N SER A 145 -12.53 5.06 -14.16
CA SER A 145 -13.24 6.35 -14.05
C SER A 145 -14.37 6.49 -15.05
N ASP A 146 -14.32 5.74 -16.16
CA ASP A 146 -15.34 5.73 -17.20
C ASP A 146 -16.37 4.59 -17.00
N ASP A 147 -15.93 3.43 -16.48
CA ASP A 147 -16.79 2.30 -16.18
C ASP A 147 -16.20 1.43 -15.04
N ILE A 148 -16.80 1.53 -13.85
CA ILE A 148 -16.34 0.79 -12.66
C ILE A 148 -16.37 -0.74 -12.83
N ARG A 149 -17.16 -1.27 -13.77
CA ARG A 149 -17.23 -2.73 -14.01
C ARG A 149 -15.90 -3.29 -14.46
N VAL A 150 -15.04 -2.50 -15.09
CA VAL A 150 -13.68 -2.89 -15.47
C VAL A 150 -12.89 -3.34 -14.25
N ILE A 151 -12.87 -2.52 -13.17
CA ILE A 151 -12.12 -2.89 -11.96
C ILE A 151 -12.75 -4.06 -11.22
N LEU A 152 -14.09 -4.14 -11.20
CA LEU A 152 -14.79 -5.26 -10.57
C LEU A 152 -14.43 -6.60 -11.24
N ILE A 153 -14.43 -6.67 -12.57
CA ILE A 153 -14.02 -7.86 -13.33
C ILE A 153 -12.53 -8.15 -13.11
N LYS A 154 -11.68 -7.11 -13.07
CA LYS A 154 -10.23 -7.29 -12.82
C LYS A 154 -9.93 -7.81 -11.41
N ILE A 155 -10.76 -7.46 -10.43
CA ILE A 155 -10.69 -8.05 -9.08
C ILE A 155 -11.13 -9.52 -9.11
N CYS A 156 -12.16 -9.89 -9.89
CA CYS A 156 -12.56 -11.30 -10.09
C CYS A 156 -11.44 -12.12 -10.74
N ASP A 157 -10.82 -11.59 -11.80
CA ASP A 157 -9.65 -12.19 -12.47
C ASP A 157 -8.50 -12.40 -11.46
N ARG A 158 -8.15 -11.36 -10.70
CA ARG A 158 -7.12 -11.43 -9.66
C ARG A 158 -7.44 -12.48 -8.60
N LEU A 159 -8.68 -12.54 -8.13
CA LEU A 159 -9.11 -13.52 -7.12
C LEU A 159 -8.97 -14.95 -7.65
N HIS A 160 -9.42 -15.23 -8.86
CA HIS A 160 -9.24 -16.55 -9.46
C HIS A 160 -7.76 -16.90 -9.65
N ASN A 161 -6.95 -15.95 -10.10
CA ASN A 161 -5.50 -16.14 -10.22
C ASN A 161 -4.84 -16.44 -8.88
N MET A 162 -5.28 -15.82 -7.79
CA MET A 162 -4.79 -16.10 -6.44
C MET A 162 -5.23 -17.49 -5.93
N ARG A 163 -6.48 -17.90 -6.20
CA ARG A 163 -6.99 -19.24 -5.87
C ARG A 163 -6.22 -20.36 -6.57
N THR A 164 -5.69 -20.10 -7.76
CA THR A 164 -4.95 -21.08 -8.60
C THR A 164 -3.43 -20.85 -8.61
N LEU A 165 -2.91 -20.00 -7.72
CA LEU A 165 -1.52 -19.53 -7.75
C LEU A 165 -0.48 -20.62 -7.45
N ALA A 166 -0.88 -21.73 -6.80
CA ALA A 166 0.00 -22.84 -6.44
C ALA A 166 0.72 -23.48 -7.66
N SER A 167 0.11 -23.44 -8.85
CA SER A 167 0.70 -23.99 -10.08
C SER A 167 1.82 -23.12 -10.68
N GLN A 168 2.00 -21.89 -10.20
CA GLN A 168 3.00 -20.96 -10.70
C GLN A 168 4.36 -21.15 -10.01
N PRO A 169 5.48 -20.83 -10.68
CA PRO A 169 6.80 -20.79 -10.05
C PRO A 169 6.86 -19.80 -8.87
N ALA A 170 7.67 -20.10 -7.84
CA ALA A 170 7.77 -19.30 -6.62
C ALA A 170 8.02 -17.80 -6.88
N SER A 171 8.89 -17.46 -7.83
CA SER A 171 9.15 -16.05 -8.19
C SER A 171 7.91 -15.32 -8.74
N LYS A 172 7.04 -16.02 -9.47
CA LYS A 172 5.76 -15.47 -9.91
C LYS A 172 4.74 -15.41 -8.78
N GLN A 173 4.75 -16.40 -7.88
CA GLN A 173 3.89 -16.39 -6.69
C GLN A 173 4.14 -15.15 -5.85
N TYR A 174 5.39 -14.85 -5.51
CA TYR A 174 5.76 -13.66 -4.73
C TYR A 174 5.36 -12.34 -5.41
N LYS A 175 5.60 -12.25 -6.74
CA LYS A 175 5.21 -11.07 -7.51
C LYS A 175 3.70 -10.83 -7.45
N ILE A 176 2.91 -11.87 -7.76
CA ILE A 176 1.46 -11.78 -7.84
C ILE A 176 0.85 -11.54 -6.46
N ALA A 177 1.36 -12.20 -5.40
CA ALA A 177 0.93 -12.01 -4.03
C ALA A 177 1.21 -10.57 -3.54
N GLY A 178 2.43 -10.06 -3.76
CA GLY A 178 2.80 -8.68 -3.39
C GLY A 178 1.98 -7.63 -4.12
N GLU A 179 1.77 -7.79 -5.44
CA GLU A 179 0.90 -6.90 -6.22
C GLU A 179 -0.54 -6.95 -5.73
N THR A 180 -1.03 -8.14 -5.37
CA THR A 180 -2.39 -8.34 -4.84
C THR A 180 -2.57 -7.64 -3.50
N LEU A 181 -1.64 -7.82 -2.57
CA LEU A 181 -1.69 -7.23 -1.24
C LEU A 181 -1.53 -5.70 -1.28
N TYR A 182 -0.68 -5.20 -2.20
CA TYR A 182 -0.36 -3.78 -2.28
C TYR A 182 -1.38 -2.96 -3.08
N ILE A 183 -2.04 -3.55 -4.09
CA ILE A 183 -2.92 -2.84 -5.04
C ILE A 183 -4.36 -3.35 -4.94
N TYR A 184 -4.60 -4.65 -5.18
CA TYR A 184 -5.95 -5.17 -5.38
C TYR A 184 -6.75 -5.31 -4.09
N ALA A 185 -6.14 -5.74 -2.98
CA ALA A 185 -6.83 -5.84 -1.70
C ALA A 185 -7.28 -4.45 -1.17
N PRO A 186 -6.46 -3.38 -1.25
CA PRO A 186 -6.89 -2.01 -0.96
C PRO A 186 -8.02 -1.51 -1.87
N LEU A 187 -7.96 -1.80 -3.17
CA LEU A 187 -9.05 -1.46 -4.10
C LEU A 187 -10.35 -2.16 -3.73
N ALA A 188 -10.29 -3.47 -3.44
CA ALA A 188 -11.44 -4.23 -2.98
C ALA A 188 -12.00 -3.66 -1.65
N ASN A 189 -11.13 -3.22 -0.73
CA ASN A 189 -11.52 -2.55 0.50
C ASN A 189 -12.25 -1.22 0.25
N ARG A 190 -11.73 -0.39 -0.67
CA ARG A 190 -12.34 0.91 -1.02
C ARG A 190 -13.70 0.74 -1.68
N LEU A 191 -13.85 -0.31 -2.47
CA LEU A 191 -15.11 -0.69 -3.11
C LEU A 191 -16.07 -1.43 -2.18
N GLY A 192 -15.72 -1.62 -0.90
CA GLY A 192 -16.56 -2.30 0.10
C GLY A 192 -16.64 -3.82 -0.06
N LEU A 193 -15.86 -4.43 -0.95
CA LEU A 193 -15.85 -5.87 -1.24
C LEU A 193 -15.11 -6.64 -0.13
N ASN A 194 -15.63 -6.57 1.10
CA ASN A 194 -14.91 -7.05 2.29
C ASN A 194 -14.61 -8.56 2.28
N LYS A 195 -15.48 -9.39 1.72
CA LYS A 195 -15.25 -10.84 1.58
C LYS A 195 -14.05 -11.10 0.67
N ILE A 196 -14.08 -10.51 -0.52
CA ILE A 196 -13.03 -10.67 -1.54
C ILE A 196 -11.71 -10.06 -1.04
N LYS A 197 -11.76 -8.87 -0.45
CA LYS A 197 -10.59 -8.23 0.17
C LYS A 197 -9.93 -9.16 1.20
N THR A 198 -10.70 -9.76 2.10
CA THR A 198 -10.19 -10.65 3.13
C THR A 198 -9.56 -11.90 2.52
N GLU A 199 -10.17 -12.50 1.52
CA GLU A 199 -9.64 -13.67 0.83
C GLU A 199 -8.36 -13.34 0.06
N LEU A 200 -8.30 -12.19 -0.64
CA LEU A 200 -7.09 -11.71 -1.31
C LEU A 200 -5.93 -11.51 -0.33
N GLU A 201 -6.20 -10.91 0.84
CA GLU A 201 -5.20 -10.72 1.90
C GLU A 201 -4.70 -12.06 2.45
N ASP A 202 -5.59 -13.00 2.77
CA ASP A 202 -5.22 -14.29 3.33
C ASP A 202 -4.44 -15.15 2.32
N LEU A 203 -4.88 -15.19 1.06
CA LEU A 203 -4.16 -15.88 -0.01
C LEU A 203 -2.77 -15.26 -0.23
N SER A 204 -2.66 -13.93 -0.23
CA SER A 204 -1.35 -13.26 -0.36
C SER A 204 -0.44 -13.58 0.81
N PHE A 205 -0.95 -13.53 2.02
CA PHE A 205 -0.22 -13.86 3.25
C PHE A 205 0.31 -15.31 3.23
N ARG A 206 -0.51 -16.25 2.76
CA ARG A 206 -0.12 -17.65 2.62
C ARG A 206 1.12 -17.84 1.72
N TYR A 207 1.25 -17.05 0.63
CA TYR A 207 2.38 -17.15 -0.28
C TYR A 207 3.56 -16.27 0.14
N GLU A 208 3.32 -15.18 0.85
CA GLU A 208 4.39 -14.29 1.32
C GLU A 208 5.06 -14.78 2.60
N HIS A 209 4.28 -15.35 3.54
CA HIS A 209 4.73 -15.80 4.86
C HIS A 209 4.14 -17.17 5.22
N PRO A 210 4.51 -18.26 4.49
CA PRO A 210 3.87 -19.56 4.63
C PRO A 210 3.97 -20.17 6.03
N ASP A 211 5.10 -20.00 6.72
CA ASP A 211 5.32 -20.53 8.06
C ASP A 211 4.45 -19.80 9.11
N ALA A 212 4.37 -18.49 9.03
CA ALA A 212 3.51 -17.68 9.90
C ALA A 212 2.03 -17.99 9.67
N TYR A 213 1.62 -18.12 8.40
CA TYR A 213 0.27 -18.53 8.04
C TYR A 213 -0.09 -19.88 8.64
N ALA A 214 0.75 -20.91 8.43
CA ALA A 214 0.52 -22.26 8.94
C ALA A 214 0.47 -22.31 10.49
N SER A 215 1.31 -21.52 11.16
CA SER A 215 1.31 -21.41 12.63
C SER A 215 -0.01 -20.82 13.14
N ILE A 216 -0.50 -19.73 12.55
CA ILE A 216 -1.77 -19.10 12.94
C ILE A 216 -2.96 -20.00 12.62
N GLU A 217 -2.98 -20.64 11.45
CA GLU A 217 -4.04 -21.58 11.05
C GLU A 217 -4.13 -22.76 12.02
N LYS A 218 -2.99 -23.35 12.42
CA LYS A 218 -2.93 -24.41 13.43
C LYS A 218 -3.49 -23.96 14.78
N LYS A 219 -3.14 -22.76 15.24
CA LYS A 219 -3.66 -22.18 16.50
C LYS A 219 -5.17 -21.91 16.41
N LEU A 220 -5.65 -21.41 15.28
CA LEU A 220 -7.08 -21.23 15.03
C LEU A 220 -7.83 -22.57 15.04
N ALA A 221 -7.30 -23.60 14.39
CA ALA A 221 -7.92 -24.93 14.39
C ALA A 221 -7.95 -25.53 15.81
N SER A 222 -6.86 -25.49 16.56
CA SER A 222 -6.79 -26.05 17.92
C SER A 222 -7.71 -25.37 18.92
N THR A 223 -8.08 -24.11 18.71
CA THR A 223 -8.98 -23.35 19.60
C THR A 223 -10.43 -23.28 19.13
N GLN A 224 -10.79 -23.97 18.04
CA GLN A 224 -12.14 -23.91 17.45
C GLN A 224 -13.24 -24.34 18.43
N ALA A 225 -13.13 -25.52 19.05
CA ALA A 225 -14.13 -26.03 19.99
C ALA A 225 -14.35 -25.07 21.18
N GLN A 226 -13.30 -24.42 21.65
CA GLN A 226 -13.42 -23.42 22.72
C GLN A 226 -14.16 -22.16 22.26
N ARG A 227 -13.93 -21.72 21.02
CA ARG A 227 -14.62 -20.57 20.45
C ARG A 227 -16.11 -20.88 20.21
N ASP A 228 -16.43 -22.08 19.71
CA ASP A 228 -17.81 -22.50 19.48
C ASP A 228 -18.58 -22.57 20.81
N THR A 229 -17.97 -23.13 21.86
CA THR A 229 -18.54 -23.15 23.21
C THR A 229 -18.74 -21.73 23.76
N LEU A 230 -17.77 -20.86 23.57
CA LEU A 230 -17.86 -19.46 24.02
C LEU A 230 -18.97 -18.70 23.27
N PHE A 231 -19.08 -18.92 21.96
CA PHE A 231 -20.13 -18.34 21.14
C PHE A 231 -21.53 -18.73 21.61
N GLU A 232 -21.78 -20.02 21.80
CA GLU A 232 -23.09 -20.50 22.27
C GLU A 232 -23.43 -19.97 23.67
N GLN A 233 -22.48 -20.02 24.62
CA GLN A 233 -22.68 -19.51 25.98
C GLN A 233 -22.94 -18.01 26.00
N PHE A 234 -22.25 -17.24 25.14
CA PHE A 234 -22.40 -15.79 25.07
C PHE A 234 -23.69 -15.37 24.36
N THR A 235 -24.09 -16.10 23.33
CA THR A 235 -25.27 -15.73 22.52
C THR A 235 -26.59 -16.23 23.10
N ALA A 236 -26.61 -17.24 23.97
CA ALA A 236 -27.82 -17.77 24.55
C ALA A 236 -28.69 -16.72 25.30
N PRO A 237 -28.17 -15.88 26.20
CA PRO A 237 -28.94 -14.80 26.83
C PRO A 237 -29.40 -13.73 25.82
N ILE A 238 -28.58 -13.45 24.78
CA ILE A 238 -28.92 -12.50 23.71
C ILE A 238 -30.11 -13.03 22.92
N ARG A 239 -30.13 -14.32 22.54
CA ARG A 239 -31.26 -14.95 21.86
C ARG A 239 -32.56 -14.83 22.67
N ALA A 240 -32.50 -15.18 23.96
CA ALA A 240 -33.66 -15.13 24.82
C ALA A 240 -34.28 -13.70 24.89
N GLU A 241 -33.43 -12.66 24.91
CA GLU A 241 -33.94 -11.29 24.97
C GLU A 241 -34.47 -10.81 23.60
N LEU A 242 -33.78 -11.14 22.49
CA LEU A 242 -34.25 -10.79 21.14
C LEU A 242 -35.56 -11.50 20.78
N ASP A 243 -35.71 -12.78 21.18
CA ASP A 243 -36.95 -13.55 21.00
C ASP A 243 -38.11 -12.92 21.78
N LYS A 244 -37.87 -12.49 23.04
CA LYS A 244 -38.82 -11.79 23.86
C LYS A 244 -39.26 -10.45 23.25
N MET A 245 -38.33 -9.73 22.59
CA MET A 245 -38.61 -8.49 21.90
C MET A 245 -39.33 -8.70 20.55
N GLY A 246 -39.39 -9.92 20.05
CA GLY A 246 -40.06 -10.29 18.79
C GLY A 246 -39.31 -9.85 17.54
N PHE A 247 -37.97 -9.79 17.61
CA PHE A 247 -37.12 -9.57 16.44
C PHE A 247 -37.00 -10.84 15.60
N GLU A 248 -36.97 -10.67 14.29
CA GLU A 248 -36.50 -11.68 13.34
C GLU A 248 -35.01 -11.41 13.11
N TYR A 249 -34.13 -12.38 13.44
CA TYR A 249 -32.70 -12.18 13.42
C TYR A 249 -31.92 -13.46 13.15
N GLU A 250 -30.64 -13.29 12.75
CA GLU A 250 -29.66 -14.35 12.61
C GLU A 250 -28.41 -13.99 13.43
N LEU A 251 -27.86 -14.95 14.18
CA LEU A 251 -26.59 -14.79 14.91
C LEU A 251 -25.49 -15.57 14.20
N LYS A 252 -24.41 -14.87 13.83
CA LYS A 252 -23.24 -15.46 13.18
C LYS A 252 -21.97 -15.24 13.99
N ALA A 253 -21.19 -16.30 14.15
CA ALA A 253 -19.81 -16.16 14.61
C ALA A 253 -18.94 -15.62 13.47
N ARG A 254 -18.10 -14.65 13.78
CA ARG A 254 -17.06 -14.16 12.87
C ARG A 254 -15.70 -14.39 13.50
N VAL A 255 -14.90 -15.24 12.88
CA VAL A 255 -13.48 -15.42 13.25
C VAL A 255 -12.63 -14.47 12.42
N LYS A 256 -11.70 -13.80 13.08
CA LYS A 256 -10.74 -12.91 12.40
C LYS A 256 -9.84 -13.70 11.47
N SER A 257 -9.58 -13.18 10.28
CA SER A 257 -8.77 -13.86 9.26
C SER A 257 -7.29 -13.98 9.68
N PRO A 258 -6.57 -15.02 9.22
CA PRO A 258 -5.15 -15.22 9.51
C PRO A 258 -4.27 -13.99 9.24
N TYR A 259 -4.45 -13.32 8.11
CA TYR A 259 -3.73 -12.08 7.80
C TYR A 259 -4.05 -10.96 8.80
N SER A 260 -5.33 -10.77 9.15
CA SER A 260 -5.73 -9.74 10.11
C SER A 260 -5.17 -9.99 11.51
N ILE A 261 -5.04 -11.27 11.91
CA ILE A 261 -4.41 -11.68 13.16
C ILE A 261 -2.92 -11.35 13.11
N TRP A 262 -2.21 -11.82 12.07
CA TRP A 262 -0.79 -11.57 11.87
C TRP A 262 -0.45 -10.08 11.84
N ASN A 263 -1.20 -9.30 11.08
CA ASN A 263 -1.02 -7.85 10.98
C ASN A 263 -1.19 -7.16 12.34
N LYS A 264 -2.14 -7.64 13.17
CA LYS A 264 -2.33 -7.13 14.53
C LYS A 264 -1.19 -7.51 15.46
N MET A 265 -0.67 -8.74 15.34
CA MET A 265 0.52 -9.18 16.08
C MET A 265 1.74 -8.32 15.74
N GLN A 266 1.95 -8.02 14.45
CA GLN A 266 3.07 -7.18 14.01
C GLN A 266 2.93 -5.72 14.46
N ASN A 267 1.77 -5.10 14.21
CA ASN A 267 1.57 -3.67 14.47
C ASN A 267 1.41 -3.33 15.96
N LYS A 268 1.00 -4.28 16.79
CA LYS A 268 0.79 -4.08 18.23
C LYS A 268 1.81 -4.82 19.08
N HIS A 269 2.71 -5.55 18.44
CA HIS A 269 3.73 -6.37 19.12
C HIS A 269 3.15 -7.29 20.19
N VAL A 270 2.00 -7.93 19.90
CA VAL A 270 1.29 -8.85 20.81
C VAL A 270 1.33 -10.27 20.29
N THR A 271 1.27 -11.24 21.19
CA THR A 271 1.16 -12.65 20.85
C THR A 271 -0.26 -13.00 20.38
N PHE A 272 -0.42 -14.18 19.77
CA PHE A 272 -1.74 -14.67 19.35
C PHE A 272 -2.72 -14.75 20.52
N GLU A 273 -2.25 -15.16 21.70
CA GLU A 273 -3.03 -15.36 22.92
C GLU A 273 -3.54 -14.05 23.53
N GLU A 274 -2.84 -12.95 23.28
CA GLU A 274 -3.20 -11.60 23.75
C GLU A 274 -4.24 -10.91 22.86
N ILE A 275 -4.54 -11.48 21.69
CA ILE A 275 -5.60 -10.95 20.82
C ILE A 275 -6.96 -11.37 21.34
N TYR A 276 -7.67 -10.44 21.96
CA TYR A 276 -9.00 -10.68 22.57
C TYR A 276 -10.15 -10.69 21.56
N ASP A 277 -10.00 -10.11 20.35
CA ASP A 277 -11.04 -9.95 19.32
C ASP A 277 -10.90 -10.95 18.16
N ILE A 278 -10.40 -12.17 18.45
CA ILE A 278 -10.35 -13.25 17.46
C ILE A 278 -11.76 -13.70 17.10
N LEU A 279 -12.69 -13.75 18.08
CA LEU A 279 -14.09 -14.04 17.90
C LEU A 279 -14.91 -12.75 18.03
N ALA A 280 -15.75 -12.50 17.02
CA ALA A 280 -16.82 -11.49 17.08
C ALA A 280 -18.18 -12.16 16.83
N VAL A 281 -19.23 -11.54 17.34
CA VAL A 281 -20.62 -11.95 17.13
C VAL A 281 -21.31 -10.96 16.22
N ARG A 282 -21.97 -11.44 15.19
CA ARG A 282 -22.85 -10.62 14.34
C ARG A 282 -24.30 -10.88 14.70
N ILE A 283 -25.05 -9.81 14.89
CA ILE A 283 -26.50 -9.83 15.00
C ILE A 283 -27.05 -9.20 13.73
N ILE A 284 -27.64 -10.02 12.87
CA ILE A 284 -28.26 -9.57 11.62
C ILE A 284 -29.75 -9.62 11.82
N TYR A 285 -30.41 -8.48 11.90
CA TYR A 285 -31.85 -8.38 12.13
C TYR A 285 -32.58 -7.92 10.87
N LYS A 286 -33.88 -8.33 10.77
CA LYS A 286 -34.74 -7.92 9.70
C LYS A 286 -35.73 -6.87 10.21
N PRO A 287 -35.61 -5.59 9.74
CA PRO A 287 -36.56 -4.56 10.13
C PRO A 287 -37.91 -4.78 9.48
N LYS A 288 -39.00 -4.43 10.17
CA LYS A 288 -40.36 -4.54 9.64
C LYS A 288 -40.65 -3.46 8.58
N SER A 289 -40.02 -2.32 8.70
CA SER A 289 -40.05 -1.23 7.72
C SER A 289 -38.67 -0.57 7.61
N PRO A 290 -38.35 0.08 6.48
CA PRO A 290 -37.07 0.83 6.33
C PRO A 290 -36.88 1.91 7.40
N ASP A 291 -37.95 2.58 7.84
CA ASP A 291 -37.89 3.66 8.84
C ASP A 291 -37.52 3.17 10.24
N GLU A 292 -37.71 1.88 10.52
CA GLU A 292 -37.32 1.27 11.79
C GLU A 292 -35.88 0.75 11.80
N GLU A 293 -35.19 0.74 10.67
CA GLU A 293 -33.89 0.09 10.53
C GLU A 293 -32.88 0.62 11.55
N ILE A 294 -32.69 1.93 11.61
CA ILE A 294 -31.75 2.55 12.55
C ILE A 294 -32.22 2.37 14.01
N ASN A 295 -33.51 2.61 14.27
CA ASN A 295 -34.06 2.49 15.61
C ASN A 295 -33.91 1.08 16.18
N ASN A 296 -34.19 0.06 15.41
CA ASN A 296 -34.05 -1.34 15.80
C ASN A 296 -32.61 -1.70 16.15
N CYS A 297 -31.62 -1.15 15.42
CA CYS A 297 -30.20 -1.32 15.73
C CYS A 297 -29.85 -0.87 17.15
N PHE A 298 -30.31 0.34 17.52
CA PHE A 298 -30.07 0.89 18.86
C PHE A 298 -30.91 0.23 19.94
N GLN A 299 -32.12 -0.25 19.65
CA GLN A 299 -32.93 -1.04 20.60
C GLN A 299 -32.21 -2.35 20.95
N ILE A 300 -31.67 -3.06 19.96
CA ILE A 300 -30.87 -4.28 20.18
C ILE A 300 -29.62 -3.94 21.03
N TYR A 301 -28.92 -2.83 20.73
CA TYR A 301 -27.77 -2.40 21.52
C TYR A 301 -28.13 -2.17 23.00
N VAL A 302 -29.23 -1.46 23.27
CA VAL A 302 -29.69 -1.22 24.64
C VAL A 302 -30.00 -2.54 25.36
N ALA A 303 -30.71 -3.45 24.70
CA ALA A 303 -31.08 -4.74 25.26
C ALA A 303 -29.84 -5.59 25.64
N ILE A 304 -28.86 -5.73 24.74
CA ILE A 304 -27.64 -6.52 25.02
C ILE A 304 -26.73 -5.85 26.06
N SER A 305 -26.76 -4.52 26.16
CA SER A 305 -26.01 -3.76 27.17
C SER A 305 -26.57 -3.90 28.59
N GLN A 306 -27.84 -4.31 28.72
CA GLN A 306 -28.44 -4.70 30.00
C GLN A 306 -27.99 -6.09 30.46
N ILE A 307 -27.67 -6.98 29.50
CA ILE A 307 -27.18 -8.33 29.80
C ILE A 307 -25.70 -8.33 30.13
N TYR A 308 -24.89 -7.58 29.35
CA TYR A 308 -23.45 -7.56 29.44
C TYR A 308 -22.91 -6.13 29.60
N LYS A 309 -21.87 -5.95 30.41
CA LYS A 309 -21.19 -4.65 30.54
C LYS A 309 -20.46 -4.29 29.24
N SER A 310 -20.78 -3.12 28.69
CA SER A 310 -20.09 -2.58 27.53
C SER A 310 -18.80 -1.85 27.94
N HIS A 311 -17.79 -1.91 27.03
CA HIS A 311 -16.59 -1.11 27.16
C HIS A 311 -16.88 0.33 26.68
N PRO A 312 -16.74 1.36 27.54
CA PRO A 312 -17.22 2.73 27.23
C PRO A 312 -16.54 3.32 25.98
N ASP A 313 -15.23 3.10 25.79
CA ASP A 313 -14.46 3.72 24.70
C ASP A 313 -14.49 2.91 23.39
N ARG A 314 -15.28 1.83 23.32
CA ARG A 314 -15.32 0.91 22.17
C ARG A 314 -16.69 0.77 21.52
N LEU A 315 -17.54 1.76 21.70
CA LEU A 315 -18.72 1.93 20.87
C LEU A 315 -18.31 2.61 19.55
N ARG A 316 -18.67 2.02 18.42
CA ARG A 316 -18.43 2.58 17.08
C ARG A 316 -19.74 2.64 16.33
N ASP A 317 -20.23 3.85 16.13
CA ASP A 317 -21.47 4.13 15.40
C ASP A 317 -21.18 4.36 13.91
N TRP A 318 -21.16 3.27 13.16
CA TRP A 318 -21.09 3.31 11.70
C TRP A 318 -22.49 3.24 11.06
N VAL A 319 -23.56 3.35 11.85
CA VAL A 319 -24.94 3.39 11.36
C VAL A 319 -25.30 4.82 10.97
N ASN A 320 -25.10 5.77 11.89
CA ASN A 320 -25.34 7.19 11.64
C ASN A 320 -24.20 7.85 10.83
N HIS A 321 -22.99 7.29 10.92
CA HIS A 321 -21.80 7.79 10.22
C HIS A 321 -21.14 6.64 9.45
N PRO A 322 -21.70 6.25 8.28
CA PRO A 322 -21.15 5.17 7.44
C PRO A 322 -19.68 5.45 7.09
N LYS A 323 -18.91 4.38 6.89
CA LYS A 323 -17.56 4.53 6.34
C LYS A 323 -17.59 4.92 4.87
N ALA A 324 -16.52 5.53 4.37
CA ALA A 324 -16.38 5.92 2.96
C ALA A 324 -16.56 4.79 1.93
N ASN A 325 -16.51 3.53 2.35
CA ASN A 325 -16.82 2.38 1.53
C ASN A 325 -18.26 1.88 1.68
N GLY A 326 -19.16 2.69 2.25
CA GLY A 326 -20.56 2.37 2.47
C GLY A 326 -20.83 1.37 3.62
N TYR A 327 -19.81 0.99 4.40
CA TYR A 327 -19.97 0.06 5.51
C TYR A 327 -20.81 0.65 6.64
N GLN A 328 -21.88 -0.06 7.04
CA GLN A 328 -22.76 0.31 8.14
C GLN A 328 -22.88 -0.83 9.15
N ALA A 329 -22.68 -0.54 10.41
CA ALA A 329 -22.94 -1.42 11.56
C ALA A 329 -22.75 -0.67 12.87
N LEU A 330 -23.41 -1.06 13.94
CA LEU A 330 -23.09 -0.62 15.28
C LEU A 330 -22.16 -1.65 15.94
N HIS A 331 -20.93 -1.24 16.29
CA HIS A 331 -19.98 -2.11 16.98
C HIS A 331 -19.95 -1.80 18.46
N VAL A 332 -20.12 -2.80 19.28
CA VAL A 332 -19.98 -2.72 20.73
C VAL A 332 -19.07 -3.83 21.23
N THR A 333 -18.24 -3.53 22.23
CA THR A 333 -17.42 -4.54 22.91
C THR A 333 -18.02 -4.85 24.26
N LEU A 334 -18.40 -6.10 24.48
CA LEU A 334 -19.11 -6.56 25.68
C LEU A 334 -18.24 -7.53 26.48
N MET A 335 -18.34 -7.51 27.81
CA MET A 335 -17.66 -8.42 28.72
C MET A 335 -18.47 -9.70 28.87
N SER A 336 -17.94 -10.84 28.45
CA SER A 336 -18.56 -12.15 28.68
C SER A 336 -18.47 -12.57 30.15
N ALA A 337 -19.30 -13.52 30.55
CA ALA A 337 -19.30 -14.08 31.91
C ALA A 337 -17.94 -14.72 32.33
N LYS A 338 -17.09 -15.05 31.36
CA LYS A 338 -15.73 -15.58 31.59
C LYS A 338 -14.64 -14.51 31.61
N GLY A 339 -15.01 -13.22 31.70
CA GLY A 339 -14.06 -12.12 31.74
C GLY A 339 -13.33 -11.83 30.40
N ARG A 340 -13.88 -12.30 29.27
CA ARG A 340 -13.32 -12.02 27.95
C ARG A 340 -14.15 -10.96 27.23
N TRP A 341 -13.46 -10.00 26.61
CA TRP A 341 -14.08 -9.03 25.75
C TRP A 341 -14.48 -9.66 24.41
N ILE A 342 -15.72 -9.46 23.97
CA ILE A 342 -16.25 -9.94 22.68
C ILE A 342 -16.82 -8.74 21.94
N GLU A 343 -16.41 -8.57 20.68
CA GLU A 343 -16.99 -7.58 19.79
C GLU A 343 -18.34 -8.09 19.26
N VAL A 344 -19.37 -7.26 19.36
CA VAL A 344 -20.69 -7.53 18.77
C VAL A 344 -20.94 -6.49 17.69
N GLN A 345 -21.31 -6.96 16.50
CA GLN A 345 -21.64 -6.15 15.33
C GLN A 345 -23.15 -6.28 15.07
N ILE A 346 -23.88 -5.19 15.25
CA ILE A 346 -25.33 -5.13 15.05
C ILE A 346 -25.60 -4.45 13.73
N ARG A 347 -26.36 -5.08 12.84
CA ARG A 347 -26.71 -4.54 11.53
C ARG A 347 -27.96 -5.21 10.97
N SER A 348 -28.69 -4.52 10.09
CA SER A 348 -29.83 -5.09 9.37
C SER A 348 -29.36 -6.05 8.26
N GLU A 349 -30.30 -6.77 7.66
CA GLU A 349 -30.04 -7.58 6.45
C GLU A 349 -29.49 -6.71 5.31
N HIS A 350 -30.05 -5.51 5.10
CA HIS A 350 -29.59 -4.55 4.09
C HIS A 350 -28.16 -4.06 4.38
N MET A 351 -27.87 -3.60 5.60
CA MET A 351 -26.53 -3.21 6.02
C MET A 351 -25.53 -4.38 5.91
N ASN A 352 -26.00 -5.61 6.14
CA ASN A 352 -25.17 -6.81 5.97
C ASN A 352 -24.84 -7.07 4.49
N GLU A 353 -25.77 -6.89 3.59
CA GLU A 353 -25.56 -7.02 2.17
C GLU A 353 -24.56 -5.97 1.65
N LEU A 354 -24.72 -4.71 2.07
CA LEU A 354 -23.77 -3.64 1.79
C LEU A 354 -22.38 -3.95 2.35
N ALA A 355 -22.29 -4.47 3.57
CA ALA A 355 -21.01 -4.79 4.21
C ALA A 355 -20.26 -5.96 3.55
N GLU A 356 -20.97 -6.93 2.94
CA GLU A 356 -20.34 -8.10 2.28
C GLU A 356 -20.04 -7.85 0.79
N GLN A 357 -20.88 -7.09 0.08
CA GLN A 357 -20.81 -6.89 -1.37
C GLN A 357 -20.40 -5.46 -1.77
N GLY A 358 -20.34 -4.54 -0.80
CA GLY A 358 -19.96 -3.16 -1.04
C GLY A 358 -20.85 -2.46 -2.08
N PHE A 359 -20.24 -1.59 -2.88
CA PHE A 359 -20.93 -0.88 -3.96
C PHE A 359 -21.55 -1.82 -5.00
N ALA A 360 -21.08 -3.07 -5.11
CA ALA A 360 -21.71 -4.05 -6.01
C ALA A 360 -23.15 -4.41 -5.59
N ALA A 361 -23.52 -4.28 -4.31
CA ALA A 361 -24.90 -4.47 -3.84
C ALA A 361 -25.87 -3.46 -4.48
N HIS A 362 -25.46 -2.20 -4.67
CA HIS A 362 -26.29 -1.19 -5.32
C HIS A 362 -26.61 -1.52 -6.79
N TRP A 363 -25.70 -2.22 -7.48
CA TRP A 363 -25.90 -2.63 -8.89
C TRP A 363 -26.88 -3.77 -9.05
N LYS A 364 -27.15 -4.55 -8.00
CA LYS A 364 -28.18 -5.59 -7.99
C LYS A 364 -29.60 -5.04 -8.15
N TYR A 365 -29.83 -3.80 -7.74
CA TYR A 365 -31.16 -3.19 -7.70
C TYR A 365 -31.49 -2.33 -8.93
N LYS A 366 -30.51 -2.07 -9.82
CA LYS A 366 -30.69 -1.20 -10.99
C LYS A 366 -30.48 -1.91 -12.33
N ASP A 367 -31.57 -2.26 -12.97
CA ASP A 367 -31.63 -2.53 -14.41
C ASP A 367 -31.81 -1.19 -15.13
N GLY A 368 -30.72 -0.57 -15.62
CA GLY A 368 -30.75 0.61 -16.52
C GLY A 368 -30.71 1.98 -15.84
N GLY A 369 -29.62 2.31 -15.29
CA GLY A 369 -28.89 3.54 -15.54
C GLY A 369 -29.32 4.89 -15.05
N GLU A 370 -29.64 5.23 -13.84
CA GLU A 370 -29.39 6.59 -13.34
C GLU A 370 -28.66 6.55 -12.01
N ILE A 371 -27.56 7.33 -11.92
CA ILE A 371 -26.73 7.52 -10.73
C ILE A 371 -27.58 8.23 -9.67
N THR A 372 -27.71 7.65 -8.46
CA THR A 372 -28.41 8.29 -7.34
C THR A 372 -27.43 9.05 -6.44
N GLU A 373 -27.98 9.93 -5.57
CA GLU A 373 -27.22 10.76 -4.62
C GLU A 373 -26.31 9.95 -3.66
N ASP A 374 -26.62 8.69 -3.39
CA ASP A 374 -25.79 7.76 -2.59
C ASP A 374 -24.44 7.37 -3.26
N GLU A 375 -24.26 7.63 -4.56
CA GLU A 375 -22.99 7.41 -5.28
C GLU A 375 -22.06 8.62 -5.18
N GLY A 376 -22.41 9.67 -4.45
CA GLY A 376 -21.64 10.90 -4.34
C GLY A 376 -20.22 10.67 -3.85
N GLU A 377 -20.02 9.85 -2.83
CA GLU A 377 -18.67 9.54 -2.29
C GLU A 377 -17.81 8.73 -3.25
N LEU A 378 -18.39 7.78 -3.98
CA LEU A 378 -17.69 7.02 -5.00
C LEU A 378 -17.28 7.92 -6.17
N ASN A 379 -18.16 8.81 -6.61
CA ASN A 379 -17.89 9.75 -7.70
C ASN A 379 -16.86 10.81 -7.28
N GLU A 380 -16.88 11.28 -6.03
CA GLU A 380 -15.85 12.19 -5.49
C GLU A 380 -14.49 11.48 -5.46
N TRP A 381 -14.46 10.22 -5.02
CA TRP A 381 -13.24 9.42 -5.03
C TRP A 381 -12.73 9.17 -6.45
N LEU A 382 -13.59 8.80 -7.40
CA LEU A 382 -13.22 8.63 -8.82
C LEU A 382 -12.69 9.94 -9.42
N SER A 383 -13.30 11.08 -9.09
CA SER A 383 -12.81 12.40 -9.49
C SER A 383 -11.41 12.69 -8.92
N THR A 384 -11.18 12.35 -7.65
CA THR A 384 -9.85 12.49 -7.02
C THR A 384 -8.80 11.61 -7.70
N ILE A 385 -9.16 10.37 -8.03
CA ILE A 385 -8.28 9.47 -8.80
C ILE A 385 -7.97 10.07 -10.17
N LYS A 386 -8.97 10.62 -10.85
CA LYS A 386 -8.79 11.28 -12.16
C LYS A 386 -7.86 12.49 -12.06
N GLU A 387 -8.00 13.34 -11.03
CA GLU A 387 -7.08 14.44 -10.78
C GLU A 387 -5.63 13.99 -10.58
N ILE A 388 -5.42 12.85 -9.87
CA ILE A 388 -4.09 12.26 -9.68
C ILE A 388 -3.53 11.72 -11.00
N LEU A 389 -4.40 11.15 -11.86
CA LEU A 389 -4.02 10.56 -13.14
C LEU A 389 -3.68 11.62 -14.20
N ASP A 390 -4.35 12.77 -14.16
CA ASP A 390 -4.14 13.89 -15.08
C ASP A 390 -2.85 14.69 -14.75
N ASP A 391 -2.30 14.54 -13.53
CA ASP A 391 -1.02 15.13 -13.16
C ASP A 391 0.13 14.25 -13.66
N PRO A 392 0.99 14.73 -14.58
CA PRO A 392 2.14 13.94 -15.06
C PRO A 392 3.17 13.75 -13.95
N GLN A 393 3.16 12.58 -13.32
CA GLN A 393 4.13 12.24 -12.28
C GLN A 393 5.44 11.74 -12.91
N PRO A 394 6.60 12.20 -12.41
CA PRO A 394 7.90 11.81 -12.99
C PRO A 394 8.33 10.40 -12.64
N ASP A 395 7.77 9.78 -11.58
CA ASP A 395 8.13 8.43 -11.13
C ASP A 395 6.89 7.55 -10.90
N ALA A 396 6.98 6.30 -11.39
CA ALA A 396 5.96 5.28 -11.20
C ALA A 396 5.74 4.91 -9.72
N MET A 397 6.77 5.04 -8.87
CA MET A 397 6.69 4.78 -7.44
C MET A 397 5.88 5.87 -6.72
N ASP A 398 6.14 7.14 -7.04
CA ASP A 398 5.41 8.28 -6.46
C ASP A 398 3.91 8.22 -6.82
N PHE A 399 3.61 7.80 -8.06
CA PHE A 399 2.25 7.58 -8.53
C PHE A 399 1.53 6.49 -7.70
N LEU A 400 2.16 5.32 -7.54
CA LEU A 400 1.58 4.23 -6.75
C LEU A 400 1.41 4.61 -5.28
N ASP A 401 2.35 5.37 -4.70
CA ASP A 401 2.23 5.87 -3.34
C ASP A 401 1.09 6.88 -3.17
N ALA A 402 0.90 7.79 -4.13
CA ALA A 402 -0.22 8.72 -4.12
C ALA A 402 -1.57 8.00 -4.15
N ILE A 403 -1.71 7.00 -5.02
CA ILE A 403 -2.91 6.16 -5.08
C ILE A 403 -3.12 5.39 -3.78
N LYS A 404 -2.06 4.78 -3.24
CA LYS A 404 -2.13 4.01 -1.99
C LYS A 404 -2.59 4.88 -0.82
N LEU A 405 -2.03 6.07 -0.66
CA LEU A 405 -2.46 7.01 0.39
C LEU A 405 -3.96 7.31 0.31
N ASN A 406 -4.51 7.36 -0.91
CA ASN A 406 -5.93 7.57 -1.13
C ASN A 406 -6.78 6.32 -0.83
N LEU A 407 -6.24 5.12 -1.03
CA LEU A 407 -6.95 3.84 -0.83
C LEU A 407 -7.00 3.38 0.64
N PHE A 408 -5.97 3.69 1.45
CA PHE A 408 -5.81 3.12 2.80
C PHE A 408 -6.24 4.04 3.95
N ALA A 409 -6.63 5.29 3.66
CA ALA A 409 -6.93 6.23 4.72
C ALA A 409 -8.14 5.79 5.56
N SER A 410 -7.90 5.51 6.85
CA SER A 410 -8.95 5.62 7.86
C SER A 410 -9.37 7.08 7.94
N GLU A 411 -10.64 7.37 8.15
CA GLU A 411 -11.19 8.72 8.08
C GLU A 411 -11.35 9.33 9.47
N ILE A 412 -11.16 10.65 9.53
CA ILE A 412 -11.49 11.50 10.66
C ILE A 412 -12.46 12.59 10.20
N PHE A 413 -13.30 13.06 11.11
CA PHE A 413 -14.26 14.13 10.86
C PHE A 413 -13.75 15.42 11.50
N VAL A 414 -13.48 16.43 10.68
CA VAL A 414 -12.93 17.72 11.10
C VAL A 414 -13.92 18.81 10.78
N PHE A 415 -14.08 19.76 11.70
CA PHE A 415 -15.06 20.84 11.59
C PHE A 415 -14.42 22.13 11.07
N THR A 416 -15.10 22.81 10.15
CA THR A 416 -14.80 24.21 9.84
C THR A 416 -15.31 25.14 10.94
N PRO A 417 -14.84 26.41 11.04
CA PRO A 417 -15.39 27.37 12.00
C PRO A 417 -16.89 27.63 11.83
N LYS A 418 -17.45 27.35 10.67
CA LYS A 418 -18.90 27.45 10.38
C LYS A 418 -19.70 26.23 10.81
N GLY A 419 -19.03 25.18 11.34
CA GLY A 419 -19.67 23.92 11.74
C GLY A 419 -19.86 22.90 10.61
N GLU A 420 -19.34 23.15 9.39
CA GLU A 420 -19.35 22.15 8.33
C GLU A 420 -18.39 21.02 8.65
N ILE A 421 -18.86 19.79 8.48
CA ILE A 421 -18.04 18.58 8.64
C ILE A 421 -17.28 18.31 7.34
N LYS A 422 -15.98 18.06 7.47
CA LYS A 422 -15.12 17.59 6.37
C LYS A 422 -14.51 16.25 6.75
N THR A 423 -14.72 15.27 5.91
CA THR A 423 -14.10 13.96 6.04
C THR A 423 -12.65 14.03 5.53
N MET A 424 -11.70 13.63 6.37
CA MET A 424 -10.27 13.69 6.09
C MET A 424 -9.60 12.35 6.39
N PRO A 425 -8.52 11.99 5.69
CA PRO A 425 -7.73 10.82 6.04
C PRO A 425 -7.11 10.95 7.44
N ALA A 426 -7.11 9.88 8.23
CA ALA A 426 -6.41 9.87 9.51
C ALA A 426 -4.90 10.12 9.32
N GLY A 427 -4.32 10.94 10.19
CA GLY A 427 -2.93 11.38 10.09
C GLY A 427 -2.72 12.57 9.16
N CYS A 428 -3.78 13.14 8.57
CA CYS A 428 -3.70 14.38 7.80
C CYS A 428 -3.28 15.55 8.71
N THR A 429 -2.65 16.55 8.10
CA THR A 429 -2.16 17.74 8.77
C THR A 429 -3.10 18.93 8.57
N ALA A 430 -2.87 20.00 9.32
CA ALA A 430 -3.58 21.27 9.12
C ALA A 430 -3.40 21.82 7.69
N LEU A 431 -2.26 21.59 7.06
CA LEU A 431 -2.01 21.98 5.68
C LEU A 431 -2.82 21.11 4.69
N ASP A 432 -2.92 19.81 4.93
CA ASP A 432 -3.79 18.92 4.14
C ASP A 432 -5.24 19.42 4.14
N PHE A 433 -5.74 19.84 5.31
CA PHE A 433 -7.07 20.40 5.45
C PHE A 433 -7.25 21.71 4.67
N ALA A 434 -6.24 22.58 4.66
CA ALA A 434 -6.27 23.82 3.88
C ALA A 434 -6.40 23.54 2.37
N PHE A 435 -5.64 22.56 1.84
CA PHE A 435 -5.75 22.12 0.44
C PHE A 435 -7.05 21.38 0.14
N GLN A 436 -7.64 20.73 1.12
CA GLN A 436 -8.94 20.07 0.96
C GLN A 436 -10.07 21.09 0.76
N ILE A 437 -10.03 22.22 1.51
CA ILE A 437 -11.03 23.28 1.34
C ILE A 437 -10.84 23.97 -0.01
N HIS A 438 -9.66 24.52 -0.28
CA HIS A 438 -9.38 25.22 -1.53
C HIS A 438 -7.88 25.34 -1.77
N THR A 439 -7.43 25.15 -3.03
CA THR A 439 -6.01 25.25 -3.42
C THR A 439 -5.39 26.60 -3.04
N PHE A 440 -6.15 27.70 -3.16
CA PHE A 440 -5.68 29.03 -2.75
C PHE A 440 -5.39 29.11 -1.24
N LEU A 441 -6.25 28.56 -0.39
CA LEU A 441 -6.05 28.54 1.06
C LEU A 441 -4.80 27.71 1.39
N GLY A 442 -4.62 26.55 0.76
CA GLY A 442 -3.45 25.70 0.94
C GLY A 442 -2.14 26.39 0.54
N SER A 443 -2.11 27.04 -0.64
CA SER A 443 -0.89 27.69 -1.15
C SER A 443 -0.48 28.95 -0.37
N HIS A 444 -1.43 29.61 0.31
CA HIS A 444 -1.19 30.83 1.09
C HIS A 444 -1.26 30.60 2.61
N CYS A 445 -1.26 29.34 3.04
CA CYS A 445 -1.40 28.98 4.44
C CYS A 445 -0.12 29.30 5.24
N ILE A 446 -0.27 30.04 6.34
CA ILE A 446 0.83 30.38 7.26
C ILE A 446 0.74 29.61 8.58
N GLY A 447 -0.43 29.08 8.93
CA GLY A 447 -0.70 28.33 10.15
C GLY A 447 -2.17 28.00 10.27
N ALA A 448 -2.54 27.32 11.34
CA ALA A 448 -3.94 27.03 11.64
C ALA A 448 -4.22 27.20 13.13
N LYS A 449 -5.50 27.40 13.49
CA LYS A 449 -5.97 27.23 14.86
C LYS A 449 -6.79 25.96 14.94
N VAL A 450 -6.39 25.05 15.80
CA VAL A 450 -7.12 23.83 16.12
C VAL A 450 -7.71 23.98 17.51
N ASN A 451 -9.03 23.89 17.62
CA ASN A 451 -9.76 24.10 18.86
C ASN A 451 -9.35 25.43 19.55
N HIS A 452 -9.27 26.49 18.74
CA HIS A 452 -8.87 27.86 19.12
C HIS A 452 -7.38 28.04 19.50
N LYS A 453 -6.55 26.99 19.43
CA LYS A 453 -5.11 27.08 19.71
C LYS A 453 -4.32 27.15 18.40
N LEU A 454 -3.35 28.05 18.33
CA LEU A 454 -2.45 28.18 17.19
C LEU A 454 -1.55 26.95 17.09
N VAL A 455 -1.49 26.35 15.90
CA VAL A 455 -0.68 25.16 15.62
C VAL A 455 0.11 25.32 14.31
N PRO A 456 1.24 24.64 14.17
CA PRO A 456 2.02 24.63 12.92
C PRO A 456 1.27 23.89 11.80
N LEU A 457 1.69 24.10 10.55
CA LEU A 457 1.13 23.46 9.36
C LEU A 457 1.20 21.92 9.39
N SER A 458 2.24 21.38 10.04
CA SER A 458 2.48 19.94 10.19
C SER A 458 1.68 19.28 11.31
N HIS A 459 0.87 20.05 12.06
CA HIS A 459 0.05 19.50 13.14
C HIS A 459 -0.94 18.47 12.61
N LYS A 460 -0.94 17.26 13.19
CA LYS A 460 -1.85 16.17 12.83
C LYS A 460 -3.22 16.40 13.46
N LEU A 461 -4.26 16.26 12.65
CA LEU A 461 -5.64 16.45 13.06
C LEU A 461 -6.26 15.16 13.60
N ASN A 462 -7.19 15.31 14.53
CA ASN A 462 -7.97 14.23 15.12
C ASN A 462 -9.46 14.43 14.82
N SER A 463 -10.24 13.36 14.94
CA SER A 463 -11.69 13.46 14.79
C SER A 463 -12.29 14.34 15.90
N GLY A 464 -13.15 15.28 15.51
CA GLY A 464 -13.75 16.26 16.41
C GLY A 464 -13.03 17.61 16.46
N ASP A 465 -11.86 17.75 15.83
CA ASP A 465 -11.13 19.02 15.80
C ASP A 465 -11.87 20.08 14.97
N GLN A 466 -11.96 21.30 15.50
CA GLN A 466 -12.39 22.48 14.76
C GLN A 466 -11.16 23.23 14.25
N VAL A 467 -11.05 23.41 12.92
CA VAL A 467 -9.85 23.96 12.28
C VAL A 467 -10.15 25.27 11.53
N GLU A 468 -9.46 26.34 11.94
CA GLU A 468 -9.44 27.64 11.27
C GLU A 468 -8.09 27.84 10.57
N ILE A 469 -8.10 28.05 9.23
CA ILE A 469 -6.89 28.27 8.44
C ILE A 469 -6.52 29.74 8.41
N LEU A 470 -5.25 30.03 8.66
CA LEU A 470 -4.67 31.36 8.61
C LEU A 470 -3.85 31.51 7.32
N THR A 471 -4.12 32.56 6.55
CA THR A 471 -3.47 32.79 5.26
C THR A 471 -2.79 34.14 5.19
N SER A 472 -1.76 34.24 4.34
CA SER A 472 -1.09 35.50 3.97
C SER A 472 -0.82 35.53 2.47
N MET A 473 -1.09 36.68 1.84
CA MET A 473 -0.82 36.88 0.41
C MET A 473 0.66 36.83 0.05
N SER A 474 1.54 37.07 1.02
CA SER A 474 3.01 36.98 0.84
C SER A 474 3.55 35.58 0.95
N GLN A 475 2.75 34.61 1.42
CA GLN A 475 3.19 33.22 1.57
C GLN A 475 3.34 32.56 0.19
N ARG A 476 4.42 31.81 0.03
CA ARG A 476 4.68 30.95 -1.11
C ARG A 476 4.74 29.49 -0.68
N VAL A 477 4.48 28.60 -1.61
CA VAL A 477 4.60 27.16 -1.38
C VAL A 477 6.06 26.79 -1.13
N ASN A 478 6.32 26.10 -0.02
CA ASN A 478 7.67 25.66 0.32
C ASN A 478 7.86 24.19 -0.10
N PRO A 479 8.95 23.83 -0.81
CA PRO A 479 9.23 22.44 -1.18
C PRO A 479 9.24 21.46 0.00
N SER A 480 9.65 21.90 1.19
CA SER A 480 9.66 21.09 2.40
C SER A 480 8.27 20.65 2.88
N TRP A 481 7.19 21.29 2.40
CA TRP A 481 5.82 20.91 2.76
C TRP A 481 5.44 19.49 2.30
N ILE A 482 6.07 19.01 1.22
CA ILE A 482 5.87 17.65 0.70
C ILE A 482 6.22 16.58 1.76
N ASN A 483 7.17 16.89 2.66
CA ASN A 483 7.69 15.93 3.64
C ASN A 483 6.71 15.61 4.77
N PHE A 484 5.76 16.50 5.08
CA PHE A 484 4.83 16.27 6.18
C PHE A 484 3.35 16.21 5.78
N VAL A 485 2.97 16.64 4.57
CA VAL A 485 1.60 16.43 4.08
C VAL A 485 1.36 14.94 3.80
N SER A 486 0.18 14.46 4.18
CA SER A 486 -0.17 13.05 4.09
C SER A 486 -1.18 12.74 2.99
N THR A 487 -1.93 13.75 2.48
CA THR A 487 -2.94 13.51 1.45
C THR A 487 -2.35 13.60 0.03
N ALA A 488 -2.80 12.70 -0.86
CA ALA A 488 -2.42 12.73 -2.27
C ALA A 488 -2.78 14.06 -2.95
N LYS A 489 -3.96 14.61 -2.62
CA LYS A 489 -4.44 15.91 -3.14
C LYS A 489 -3.49 17.06 -2.80
N ALA A 490 -3.07 17.17 -1.52
CA ALA A 490 -2.12 18.21 -1.11
C ALA A 490 -0.77 18.04 -1.79
N LYS A 491 -0.23 16.81 -1.85
CA LYS A 491 1.04 16.51 -2.52
C LYS A 491 1.00 16.90 -4.00
N ALA A 492 -0.02 16.46 -4.72
CA ALA A 492 -0.20 16.76 -6.15
C ALA A 492 -0.31 18.28 -6.40
N LYS A 493 -1.11 19.00 -5.60
CA LYS A 493 -1.26 20.45 -5.75
C LYS A 493 0.02 21.21 -5.42
N ILE A 494 0.75 20.83 -4.36
CA ILE A 494 2.05 21.42 -4.01
C ILE A 494 3.04 21.21 -5.16
N GLN A 495 3.17 20.00 -5.67
CA GLN A 495 4.07 19.68 -6.78
C GLN A 495 3.69 20.44 -8.06
N ALA A 496 2.40 20.53 -8.38
CA ALA A 496 1.93 21.27 -9.55
C ALA A 496 2.27 22.77 -9.47
N ILE A 497 2.10 23.39 -8.29
CA ILE A 497 2.47 24.79 -8.06
C ILE A 497 3.98 24.98 -8.21
N LEU A 498 4.79 24.16 -7.56
CA LEU A 498 6.25 24.23 -7.64
C LEU A 498 6.76 24.03 -9.08
N ARG A 499 6.20 23.08 -9.83
CA ARG A 499 6.55 22.89 -11.26
C ARG A 499 6.19 24.13 -12.10
N ARG A 500 5.05 24.77 -11.83
CA ARG A 500 4.67 25.99 -12.54
C ARG A 500 5.63 27.13 -12.22
N GLU A 501 5.94 27.36 -10.94
CA GLU A 501 6.91 28.37 -10.51
C GLU A 501 8.30 28.12 -11.10
N ASN A 502 8.78 26.86 -11.09
CA ASN A 502 10.03 26.49 -11.71
C ASN A 502 10.06 26.77 -13.23
N ARG A 503 8.97 26.47 -13.95
CA ARG A 503 8.86 26.78 -15.39
C ARG A 503 8.87 28.29 -15.67
N GLU A 504 8.23 29.08 -14.84
CA GLU A 504 8.25 30.54 -14.94
C GLU A 504 9.66 31.08 -14.68
N LEU A 505 10.36 30.57 -13.67
CA LEU A 505 11.75 30.91 -13.38
C LEU A 505 12.70 30.45 -14.48
N GLN A 506 12.52 29.25 -15.04
CA GLN A 506 13.32 28.76 -16.17
C GLN A 506 13.18 29.67 -17.39
N LYS A 507 11.97 30.09 -17.77
CA LYS A 507 11.72 31.02 -18.86
C LYS A 507 12.38 32.38 -18.60
N ALA A 508 12.21 32.89 -17.37
CA ALA A 508 12.83 34.17 -17.01
C ALA A 508 14.37 34.08 -17.03
N GLY A 509 14.94 32.95 -16.58
CA GLY A 509 16.37 32.71 -16.63
C GLY A 509 16.91 32.51 -18.04
N GLU A 510 16.19 31.82 -18.90
CA GLU A 510 16.50 31.69 -20.34
C GLU A 510 16.55 33.06 -21.02
N GLU A 511 15.56 33.91 -20.78
CA GLU A 511 15.53 35.29 -21.30
C GLU A 511 16.66 36.13 -20.76
N GLN A 512 16.99 36.02 -19.45
CA GLN A 512 18.08 36.76 -18.83
C GLN A 512 19.42 36.29 -19.38
N LEU A 513 19.64 34.98 -19.51
CA LEU A 513 20.86 34.40 -20.09
C LEU A 513 21.01 34.80 -21.57
N SER A 514 19.92 34.74 -22.34
CA SER A 514 19.94 35.19 -23.76
C SER A 514 20.30 36.66 -23.90
N LYS A 515 19.78 37.54 -23.04
CA LYS A 515 20.10 38.96 -23.03
C LYS A 515 21.57 39.20 -22.64
N TRP A 516 22.07 38.48 -21.64
CA TRP A 516 23.45 38.57 -21.17
C TRP A 516 24.44 38.10 -22.24
N LEU A 517 24.18 36.93 -22.88
CA LEU A 517 25.04 36.44 -23.98
C LEU A 517 25.08 37.40 -25.16
N LYS A 518 23.92 37.93 -25.58
CA LYS A 518 23.84 38.92 -26.67
C LYS A 518 24.60 40.23 -26.35
N ALA A 519 24.57 40.69 -25.11
CA ALA A 519 25.28 41.88 -24.67
C ALA A 519 26.81 41.71 -24.73
N HIS A 520 27.29 40.47 -24.83
CA HIS A 520 28.72 40.14 -24.91
C HIS A 520 29.12 39.47 -26.23
N ASP A 521 28.31 39.66 -27.27
CA ASP A 521 28.50 39.10 -28.63
C ASP A 521 28.67 37.57 -28.68
N LEU A 522 27.99 36.86 -27.77
CA LEU A 522 27.95 35.40 -27.71
C LEU A 522 26.57 34.85 -28.13
N GLU A 523 26.59 33.71 -28.84
CA GLU A 523 25.38 33.01 -29.21
C GLU A 523 25.02 31.93 -28.21
N MET A 524 23.71 31.72 -27.98
CA MET A 524 23.21 30.67 -27.11
C MET A 524 23.23 29.32 -27.84
N THR A 525 24.40 28.70 -27.91
CA THR A 525 24.60 27.37 -28.49
C THR A 525 24.63 26.29 -27.40
N THR A 526 24.42 25.03 -27.77
CA THR A 526 24.55 23.88 -26.84
C THR A 526 25.94 23.85 -26.19
N ALA A 527 27.01 24.14 -26.97
CA ALA A 527 28.35 24.18 -26.44
C ALA A 527 28.59 25.29 -25.40
N THR A 528 27.95 26.47 -25.59
CA THR A 528 27.97 27.57 -24.63
C THR A 528 27.24 27.21 -23.33
N LEU A 529 26.07 26.53 -23.45
CA LEU A 529 25.28 26.08 -22.32
C LEU A 529 25.96 24.96 -21.55
N ASP A 530 26.60 24.01 -22.25
CA ASP A 530 27.36 22.91 -21.63
C ASP A 530 28.51 23.44 -20.79
N LYS A 531 29.29 24.44 -21.34
CA LYS A 531 30.36 25.08 -20.58
C LYS A 531 29.89 25.82 -19.34
N LEU A 532 28.75 26.55 -19.44
CA LEU A 532 28.17 27.20 -18.27
C LEU A 532 27.64 26.22 -17.25
N CYS A 533 27.05 25.10 -17.69
CA CYS A 533 26.67 24.04 -16.79
C CYS A 533 27.85 23.42 -16.06
N GLU A 534 28.98 23.18 -16.76
CA GLU A 534 30.21 22.66 -16.18
C GLU A 534 30.83 23.64 -15.16
N LEU A 535 30.87 24.96 -15.49
CA LEU A 535 31.34 25.99 -14.59
C LEU A 535 30.61 26.12 -13.25
N HIS A 536 29.28 25.84 -13.29
CA HIS A 536 28.39 25.95 -12.13
C HIS A 536 28.00 24.61 -11.53
N ASP A 537 28.64 23.50 -11.92
CA ASP A 537 28.37 22.13 -11.44
C ASP A 537 26.90 21.71 -11.63
N LEU A 538 26.33 22.02 -12.80
CA LEU A 538 24.95 21.74 -13.18
C LEU A 538 24.90 20.68 -14.26
N HIS A 539 24.00 19.69 -14.11
CA HIS A 539 23.95 18.53 -15.02
C HIS A 539 23.01 18.71 -16.24
N LYS A 540 22.17 19.74 -16.25
CA LYS A 540 21.18 19.97 -17.31
C LYS A 540 21.01 21.47 -17.59
N HIS A 541 20.79 21.85 -18.85
CA HIS A 541 20.51 23.22 -19.27
C HIS A 541 19.29 23.82 -18.55
N GLU A 542 18.26 23.02 -18.30
CA GLU A 542 17.08 23.42 -17.55
C GLU A 542 17.42 23.91 -16.13
N ASN A 543 18.39 23.27 -15.48
CA ASN A 543 18.86 23.66 -14.15
C ASN A 543 19.65 24.97 -14.20
N LEU A 544 20.41 25.21 -15.28
CA LEU A 544 21.12 26.48 -15.49
C LEU A 544 20.10 27.62 -15.66
N PHE A 545 19.07 27.46 -16.49
CA PHE A 545 18.01 28.46 -16.64
C PHE A 545 17.29 28.73 -15.32
N LEU A 546 17.00 27.68 -14.54
CA LEU A 546 16.40 27.84 -13.23
C LEU A 546 17.32 28.64 -12.28
N ALA A 547 18.59 28.27 -12.22
CA ALA A 547 19.58 28.90 -11.33
C ALA A 547 19.88 30.37 -11.70
N VAL A 548 19.79 30.72 -12.98
CA VAL A 548 19.87 32.11 -13.44
C VAL A 548 18.58 32.86 -13.11
N GLY A 549 17.43 32.23 -13.28
CA GLY A 549 16.12 32.84 -13.03
C GLY A 549 15.85 33.12 -11.55
N ASP A 550 16.27 32.23 -10.65
CA ASP A 550 16.15 32.41 -9.20
C ASP A 550 17.32 33.18 -8.59
N LYS A 551 18.32 33.60 -9.44
CA LYS A 551 19.51 34.33 -9.06
C LYS A 551 20.50 33.57 -8.15
N THR A 552 20.42 32.25 -8.11
CA THR A 552 21.43 31.42 -7.44
C THR A 552 22.74 31.44 -8.20
N VAL A 553 22.68 31.53 -9.53
CA VAL A 553 23.79 31.79 -10.41
C VAL A 553 23.71 33.23 -10.90
N ILE A 554 24.75 34.04 -10.57
CA ILE A 554 24.89 35.39 -11.05
C ILE A 554 26.01 35.40 -12.11
N LEU A 555 25.64 35.60 -13.37
CA LEU A 555 26.56 35.62 -14.51
C LEU A 555 27.50 36.83 -14.41
N GLY A 556 28.80 36.61 -14.58
CA GLY A 556 29.82 37.64 -14.39
C GLY A 556 31.01 37.51 -15.34
N ASP A 557 32.07 38.34 -15.07
CA ASP A 557 33.29 38.38 -15.88
C ASP A 557 34.07 37.05 -15.88
N THR A 558 33.91 36.22 -14.85
CA THR A 558 34.53 34.89 -14.77
C THR A 558 33.94 33.95 -15.83
N ASP A 559 32.65 34.00 -16.03
CA ASP A 559 31.94 33.17 -17.01
C ASP A 559 32.30 33.58 -18.43
N LEU A 560 32.47 34.92 -18.66
CA LEU A 560 32.91 35.46 -19.95
C LEU A 560 34.32 35.02 -20.32
N ASN A 561 35.26 35.07 -19.35
CA ASN A 561 36.64 34.68 -19.59
C ASN A 561 36.79 33.21 -19.98
N GLU A 562 36.02 32.34 -19.36
CA GLU A 562 35.98 30.91 -19.68
C GLU A 562 35.29 30.64 -21.03
N LEU A 563 34.19 31.35 -21.35
CA LEU A 563 33.51 31.23 -22.64
C LEU A 563 34.39 31.69 -23.81
N HIS A 564 35.20 32.76 -23.63
CA HIS A 564 36.14 33.28 -24.64
C HIS A 564 37.43 32.48 -24.77
N GLY A 565 37.65 31.44 -23.96
CA GLY A 565 38.81 30.56 -24.06
C GLY A 565 40.14 31.24 -23.69
N LYS A 566 40.13 32.30 -22.90
CA LYS A 566 41.32 32.93 -22.33
C LYS A 566 41.71 32.20 -21.02
N SER A 567 42.34 31.05 -21.18
CA SER A 567 43.03 30.40 -20.08
C SER A 567 44.16 31.31 -19.60
N LYS A 568 44.04 31.91 -18.46
CA LYS A 568 45.15 32.52 -17.74
C LYS A 568 45.73 31.53 -16.75
N SER A 569 46.95 31.09 -17.07
CA SER A 569 47.90 30.75 -16.03
C SER A 569 48.03 31.94 -15.10
N GLU A 570 47.64 31.81 -13.86
CA GLU A 570 48.31 32.22 -12.65
C GLU A 570 47.35 32.23 -11.47
N LYS A 571 47.69 31.39 -10.55
CA LYS A 571 47.06 31.31 -9.23
C LYS A 571 47.34 32.58 -8.46
N THR A 572 46.30 33.25 -8.01
CA THR A 572 46.38 34.03 -6.77
C THR A 572 45.16 33.67 -5.93
N VAL A 573 45.45 32.89 -4.93
CA VAL A 573 44.53 32.54 -3.84
C VAL A 573 44.24 33.78 -3.03
N THR A 574 43.04 34.31 -3.10
CA THR A 574 42.48 35.11 -2.03
C THR A 574 41.19 34.51 -1.55
N SER A 575 41.36 33.55 -0.66
CA SER A 575 40.29 33.11 0.22
C SER A 575 39.95 34.23 1.19
N ARG A 576 38.80 34.90 1.02
CA ARG A 576 38.19 35.66 2.10
C ARG A 576 36.69 35.52 2.06
N GLY A 577 36.21 34.84 3.08
CA GLY A 577 34.87 35.03 3.60
C GLY A 577 33.87 33.97 3.32
N TRP A 578 33.88 32.89 4.13
CA TRP A 578 32.69 32.26 4.72
C TRP A 578 33.13 31.20 5.72
N ARG A 579 33.93 31.63 6.73
CA ARG A 579 34.16 30.86 7.96
C ARG A 579 33.75 31.72 9.15
N ARG A 580 32.45 31.69 9.42
CA ARG A 580 31.95 32.03 10.75
C ARG A 580 30.68 31.24 10.99
N TYR A 581 30.82 30.32 11.89
CA TYR A 581 29.90 29.49 12.66
C TYR A 581 30.09 27.97 12.42
N VAL A 582 31.15 27.43 13.00
CA VAL A 582 31.15 26.25 13.86
C VAL A 582 32.48 26.24 14.61
N PRO A 583 32.57 26.39 15.92
CA PRO A 583 33.77 26.11 16.69
C PRO A 583 33.78 24.67 17.17
N PHE A 584 34.98 24.15 17.31
CA PHE A 584 35.39 22.90 17.94
C PHE A 584 35.35 21.62 17.08
N LEU A 585 36.50 21.23 16.56
CA LEU A 585 37.30 20.12 17.08
C LEU A 585 38.66 20.11 16.36
N LYS A 586 39.72 20.36 17.11
CA LYS A 586 41.10 20.09 16.71
C LYS A 586 41.40 18.62 16.97
N SER A 587 41.99 17.91 16.04
CA SER A 587 43.09 17.01 16.36
C SER A 587 44.06 16.93 15.18
N ASN A 588 45.31 17.04 15.50
CA ASN A 588 46.47 16.86 14.65
C ASN A 588 46.52 15.43 14.09
N ASP A 589 46.95 15.25 12.83
CA ASP A 589 48.30 14.78 12.58
C ASP A 589 48.68 14.83 11.10
N LYS A 590 49.99 14.91 10.91
CA LYS A 590 50.76 15.26 9.74
C LYS A 590 50.98 14.11 8.75
N LYS A 591 51.14 14.52 7.46
CA LYS A 591 51.96 13.95 6.37
C LYS A 591 51.37 12.70 5.68
N THR A 592 51.31 12.67 4.38
CA THR A 592 52.27 12.93 3.31
C THR A 592 51.52 13.10 1.99
N THR A 593 52.00 14.00 1.17
CA THR A 593 51.69 14.21 -0.25
C THR A 593 52.03 13.00 -1.10
N GLU A 594 51.06 12.54 -1.87
CA GLU A 594 51.29 12.09 -3.26
C GLU A 594 49.97 12.19 -4.02
N SER A 595 50.05 12.89 -5.13
CA SER A 595 49.00 13.12 -6.10
C SER A 595 48.64 11.81 -6.82
N VAL A 596 47.43 11.32 -6.65
CA VAL A 596 46.77 10.39 -7.58
C VAL A 596 45.37 10.89 -7.80
N GLU A 597 45.04 11.02 -9.09
CA GLU A 597 43.76 11.44 -9.60
C GLU A 597 42.62 10.67 -8.95
N ALA A 598 41.59 11.40 -8.58
CA ALA A 598 40.37 10.89 -8.04
C ALA A 598 39.72 9.89 -9.02
N LYS A 599 39.68 8.65 -8.62
CA LYS A 599 38.66 7.69 -9.00
C LYS A 599 37.88 7.35 -7.75
N ASP A 600 36.88 8.14 -7.46
CA ASP A 600 35.82 7.77 -6.53
C ASP A 600 34.97 6.68 -7.15
N ILE A 601 35.38 5.43 -6.93
CA ILE A 601 34.53 4.27 -6.92
C ILE A 601 35.04 3.35 -5.81
N GLU A 602 35.02 3.80 -4.58
CA GLU A 602 35.08 2.91 -3.42
C GLU A 602 33.67 2.39 -3.16
N GLY A 603 33.46 1.09 -3.43
CA GLY A 603 32.28 0.34 -3.05
C GLY A 603 31.71 -0.65 -4.07
N THR A 604 32.19 -0.68 -5.30
CA THR A 604 31.63 -1.55 -6.36
C THR A 604 32.55 -2.67 -6.85
N GLU A 605 33.78 -2.76 -6.41
CA GLU A 605 34.67 -3.87 -6.74
C GLU A 605 34.23 -5.13 -6.00
N GLY A 606 33.60 -6.06 -6.73
CA GLY A 606 33.17 -7.35 -6.22
C GLY A 606 31.65 -7.59 -6.22
N LEU A 607 30.81 -6.57 -6.46
CA LEU A 607 29.36 -6.74 -6.53
C LEU A 607 28.93 -7.64 -7.68
N ILE A 608 27.89 -8.48 -7.44
CA ILE A 608 27.29 -9.32 -8.46
C ILE A 608 26.48 -8.43 -9.41
N VAL A 609 26.92 -8.36 -10.67
CA VAL A 609 26.15 -7.75 -11.76
C VAL A 609 25.35 -8.83 -12.46
N VAL A 610 24.03 -8.69 -12.48
CA VAL A 610 23.11 -9.64 -13.10
C VAL A 610 23.25 -9.58 -14.61
N THR A 611 23.76 -10.66 -15.22
CA THR A 611 23.78 -10.87 -16.65
C THR A 611 22.53 -11.64 -17.09
N LYS A 612 22.30 -11.76 -18.41
CA LYS A 612 21.17 -12.52 -18.98
C LYS A 612 21.12 -14.00 -18.58
N GLU A 613 22.19 -14.54 -18.00
CA GLU A 613 22.34 -15.96 -17.66
C GLU A 613 21.86 -16.31 -16.23
N LEU A 614 21.48 -15.34 -15.39
CA LEU A 614 21.01 -15.64 -14.05
C LEU A 614 19.67 -16.42 -14.10
N ASN A 615 19.68 -17.63 -13.54
CA ASN A 615 18.46 -18.43 -13.45
C ASN A 615 17.52 -17.92 -12.35
N ARG A 616 16.64 -17.00 -12.71
CA ARG A 616 15.68 -16.33 -11.81
C ARG A 616 14.66 -17.26 -11.13
N LYS A 617 14.65 -18.55 -11.49
CA LYS A 617 13.74 -19.54 -10.92
C LYS A 617 14.32 -20.26 -9.69
N LYS A 618 15.63 -20.09 -9.43
CA LYS A 618 16.30 -20.68 -8.27
C LYS A 618 16.54 -19.60 -7.21
N PRO A 619 16.39 -19.92 -5.93
CA PRO A 619 16.73 -18.99 -4.85
C PRO A 619 18.23 -18.68 -4.87
N ILE A 620 18.58 -17.47 -4.50
CA ILE A 620 19.97 -17.06 -4.25
C ILE A 620 20.31 -17.44 -2.83
N PHE A 621 21.45 -18.10 -2.64
CA PHE A 621 21.97 -18.43 -1.31
C PHE A 621 23.08 -17.45 -0.93
N ILE A 622 22.90 -16.80 0.22
CA ILE A 622 23.83 -15.81 0.76
C ILE A 622 24.62 -16.49 1.87
N ASN A 623 25.94 -16.61 1.67
CA ASN A 623 26.88 -17.21 2.59
C ASN A 623 28.05 -16.26 2.90
N GLU A 624 28.97 -16.65 3.77
CA GLU A 624 30.10 -15.86 4.21
C GLU A 624 31.06 -15.45 3.09
N GLU A 625 31.13 -16.25 2.02
CA GLU A 625 32.03 -16.00 0.91
C GLU A 625 31.50 -15.00 -0.10
N ASN A 626 30.16 -14.89 -0.20
CA ASN A 626 29.51 -14.07 -1.21
C ASN A 626 28.74 -12.87 -0.64
N ILE A 627 28.59 -12.74 0.68
CA ILE A 627 27.81 -11.68 1.31
C ILE A 627 28.25 -10.28 0.89
N HIS A 628 29.55 -10.05 0.76
CA HIS A 628 30.13 -8.76 0.33
C HIS A 628 29.80 -8.39 -1.13
N ARG A 629 29.22 -9.31 -1.88
CA ARG A 629 28.82 -9.11 -3.30
C ARG A 629 27.39 -8.62 -3.45
N TYR A 630 26.65 -8.47 -2.36
CA TYR A 630 25.28 -7.97 -2.31
C TYR A 630 25.22 -6.63 -1.60
N LEU A 631 24.24 -5.80 -1.93
CA LEU A 631 23.96 -4.56 -1.24
C LEU A 631 22.92 -4.79 -0.14
N PHE A 632 23.15 -4.21 1.03
CA PHE A 632 22.23 -4.26 2.17
C PHE A 632 21.75 -2.83 2.47
N PRO A 633 20.56 -2.45 1.97
CA PRO A 633 20.04 -1.09 2.15
C PRO A 633 19.72 -0.76 3.61
N HIS A 634 19.88 0.50 3.98
CA HIS A 634 19.63 1.01 5.33
C HIS A 634 18.13 1.01 5.75
N CYS A 635 17.21 0.75 4.83
CA CYS A 635 15.77 0.77 5.11
C CYS A 635 15.29 -0.38 6.00
N CYS A 636 16.06 -1.50 6.08
CA CYS A 636 15.63 -2.67 6.86
C CYS A 636 16.77 -3.50 7.47
N HIS A 637 18.04 -3.22 7.15
CA HIS A 637 19.20 -3.90 7.74
C HIS A 637 19.01 -5.42 7.89
N ALA A 638 18.86 -6.14 6.75
CA ALA A 638 18.61 -7.59 6.78
C ALA A 638 19.80 -8.35 7.38
N ILE A 639 19.52 -9.22 8.34
CA ILE A 639 20.51 -10.05 9.05
C ILE A 639 20.20 -11.54 8.92
N PRO A 640 21.15 -12.45 9.14
CA PRO A 640 20.90 -13.89 9.09
C PRO A 640 19.73 -14.31 9.98
N GLY A 641 18.84 -15.16 9.41
CA GLY A 641 17.61 -15.58 10.07
C GLY A 641 16.39 -14.73 9.74
N ASP A 642 16.56 -13.56 9.12
CA ASP A 642 15.44 -12.82 8.55
C ASP A 642 14.92 -13.51 7.30
N ASP A 643 13.61 -13.38 7.04
CA ASP A 643 13.01 -13.75 5.75
C ASP A 643 13.32 -12.66 4.73
N ILE A 644 14.12 -13.01 3.72
CA ILE A 644 14.71 -12.05 2.78
C ILE A 644 14.27 -12.25 1.33
N LEU A 645 14.45 -11.20 0.54
CA LEU A 645 14.34 -11.22 -0.91
C LEU A 645 15.47 -10.38 -1.54
N GLY A 646 15.82 -10.71 -2.78
CA GLY A 646 16.73 -9.92 -3.60
C GLY A 646 15.96 -9.01 -4.57
N TYR A 647 16.45 -7.80 -4.77
CA TYR A 647 15.97 -6.88 -5.80
C TYR A 647 17.12 -6.50 -6.73
N ILE A 648 16.88 -6.53 -8.05
CA ILE A 648 17.86 -6.11 -9.04
C ILE A 648 17.68 -4.62 -9.30
N ASP A 649 18.66 -3.80 -8.91
CA ASP A 649 18.64 -2.34 -9.08
C ASP A 649 18.79 -1.91 -10.56
N ASN A 650 18.78 -0.62 -10.82
CA ASN A 650 18.95 -0.06 -12.17
C ASN A 650 20.35 -0.24 -12.74
N LYS A 651 21.36 -0.52 -11.91
CA LYS A 651 22.74 -0.85 -12.30
C LYS A 651 22.97 -2.35 -12.43
N ASN A 652 21.91 -3.16 -12.30
CA ASN A 652 21.92 -4.62 -12.26
C ASN A 652 22.68 -5.23 -11.07
N HIS A 653 22.81 -4.52 -9.95
CA HIS A 653 23.27 -5.09 -8.68
C HIS A 653 22.10 -5.72 -7.94
N ILE A 654 22.39 -6.58 -6.97
CA ILE A 654 21.35 -7.24 -6.14
C ILE A 654 21.35 -6.61 -4.76
N GLU A 655 20.23 -5.98 -4.40
CA GLU A 655 19.93 -5.46 -3.08
C GLU A 655 19.14 -6.49 -2.27
N ILE A 656 19.55 -6.73 -1.02
CA ILE A 656 18.88 -7.68 -0.12
C ILE A 656 18.05 -6.93 0.90
N HIS A 657 16.75 -7.20 0.90
CA HIS A 657 15.79 -6.62 1.81
C HIS A 657 15.13 -7.68 2.69
N LYS A 658 14.70 -7.31 3.89
CA LYS A 658 13.72 -8.09 4.65
C LYS A 658 12.43 -8.15 3.85
N ARG A 659 11.76 -9.30 3.82
CA ARG A 659 10.51 -9.49 3.06
C ARG A 659 9.38 -8.60 3.60
N ALA A 660 9.39 -8.31 4.90
CA ALA A 660 8.45 -7.39 5.56
C ALA A 660 8.78 -5.90 5.37
N CYS A 661 9.90 -5.55 4.72
CA CYS A 661 10.30 -4.16 4.53
C CYS A 661 9.28 -3.39 3.67
N PRO A 662 8.82 -2.20 4.11
CA PRO A 662 7.91 -1.37 3.32
C PRO A 662 8.44 -1.01 1.93
N VAL A 663 9.76 -0.78 1.80
CA VAL A 663 10.43 -0.53 0.51
C VAL A 663 10.38 -1.77 -0.37
N ALA A 664 10.65 -2.96 0.19
CA ALA A 664 10.54 -4.21 -0.55
C ALA A 664 9.12 -4.48 -1.06
N ALA A 665 8.09 -4.16 -0.27
CA ALA A 665 6.69 -4.26 -0.70
C ALA A 665 6.39 -3.37 -1.91
N LYS A 666 6.90 -2.14 -1.93
CA LYS A 666 6.79 -1.22 -3.07
C LYS A 666 7.54 -1.75 -4.31
N LEU A 667 8.78 -2.21 -4.12
CA LEU A 667 9.60 -2.77 -5.19
C LEU A 667 8.95 -4.00 -5.82
N LYS A 668 8.33 -4.88 -5.02
CA LYS A 668 7.53 -6.01 -5.52
C LYS A 668 6.36 -5.54 -6.39
N ALA A 669 5.62 -4.54 -5.94
CA ALA A 669 4.46 -4.03 -6.65
C ALA A 669 4.82 -3.32 -7.96
N SER A 670 5.96 -2.58 -7.98
CA SER A 670 6.36 -1.75 -9.12
C SER A 670 7.28 -2.48 -10.10
N TYR A 671 8.22 -3.28 -9.58
CA TYR A 671 9.28 -3.92 -10.33
C TYR A 671 9.37 -5.44 -10.07
N GLY A 672 8.24 -6.10 -9.90
CA GLY A 672 8.19 -7.53 -9.54
C GLY A 672 8.95 -8.46 -10.49
N GLY A 673 9.20 -8.05 -11.74
CA GLY A 673 10.09 -8.77 -12.67
C GLY A 673 11.57 -8.75 -12.29
N ARG A 674 11.99 -7.87 -11.33
CA ARG A 674 13.36 -7.72 -10.81
C ARG A 674 13.53 -8.33 -9.43
N ILE A 675 12.50 -8.96 -8.88
CA ILE A 675 12.54 -9.63 -7.58
C ILE A 675 13.10 -11.05 -7.75
N LEU A 676 13.95 -11.42 -6.80
CA LEU A 676 14.58 -12.74 -6.70
C LEU A 676 14.26 -13.34 -5.35
N ASP A 677 14.08 -14.65 -5.29
CA ASP A 677 14.03 -15.36 -4.02
C ASP A 677 15.43 -15.45 -3.43
N ALA A 678 15.60 -15.14 -2.16
CA ALA A 678 16.89 -15.14 -1.47
C ALA A 678 16.78 -15.88 -0.12
N LYS A 679 17.82 -16.60 0.24
CA LYS A 679 17.91 -17.36 1.48
C LYS A 679 19.30 -17.25 2.09
N TRP A 680 19.36 -17.23 3.41
CA TRP A 680 20.60 -17.33 4.15
C TRP A 680 21.11 -18.77 4.16
N ASP A 681 22.43 -18.93 3.95
CA ASP A 681 23.17 -20.19 4.04
C ASP A 681 24.49 -19.96 4.80
N MET A 682 24.35 -19.48 6.05
CA MET A 682 25.46 -19.04 6.88
C MET A 682 25.89 -20.16 7.83
N HIS A 683 27.18 -20.47 7.82
CA HIS A 683 27.80 -21.50 8.69
C HIS A 683 28.80 -20.91 9.70
N ARG A 684 29.21 -19.65 9.52
CA ARG A 684 30.07 -18.90 10.43
C ARG A 684 29.33 -17.73 11.03
N ARG A 685 29.68 -17.35 12.27
CA ARG A 685 29.12 -16.18 12.93
C ARG A 685 29.85 -14.92 12.45
N LEU A 686 29.17 -14.09 11.69
CA LEU A 686 29.57 -12.74 11.38
C LEU A 686 28.80 -11.76 12.25
N PHE A 687 29.27 -10.49 12.34
CA PHE A 687 28.57 -9.44 13.08
C PHE A 687 27.75 -8.58 12.13
N PHE A 688 26.53 -8.31 12.55
CA PHE A 688 25.55 -7.49 11.84
C PHE A 688 25.03 -6.41 12.77
N ASP A 689 24.70 -5.24 12.23
CA ASP A 689 24.12 -4.16 12.99
C ASP A 689 22.61 -4.39 13.18
N ALA A 690 22.15 -4.26 14.41
CA ALA A 690 20.74 -4.32 14.78
C ALA A 690 20.39 -3.17 15.72
N THR A 691 19.13 -2.73 15.67
CA THR A 691 18.62 -1.62 16.48
C THR A 691 17.37 -2.06 17.23
N ILE A 692 17.31 -1.76 18.53
CA ILE A 692 16.11 -1.91 19.35
C ILE A 692 15.67 -0.58 19.93
N GLU A 693 14.37 -0.40 20.10
CA GLU A 693 13.76 0.69 20.88
C GLU A 693 13.28 0.14 22.20
N ILE A 694 13.50 0.91 23.27
CA ILE A 694 13.09 0.56 24.64
C ILE A 694 12.29 1.69 25.25
N ARG A 695 11.25 1.33 26.03
CA ARG A 695 10.43 2.27 26.78
C ARG A 695 10.12 1.71 28.17
N GLY A 696 10.02 2.59 29.15
CA GLY A 696 9.66 2.18 30.51
C GLY A 696 9.56 3.35 31.47
N ILE A 697 9.41 3.02 32.76
CA ILE A 697 9.36 4.02 33.83
C ILE A 697 10.79 4.38 34.20
N ASP A 698 11.11 5.69 34.17
CA ASP A 698 12.44 6.17 34.50
C ASP A 698 12.75 6.03 36.00
N ARG A 699 13.96 5.56 36.29
CA ARG A 699 14.51 5.48 37.64
C ARG A 699 16.02 5.60 37.66
N SER A 700 16.57 5.97 38.77
CA SER A 700 18.02 5.94 38.99
C SER A 700 18.58 4.52 38.78
N GLY A 701 19.66 4.41 37.99
CA GLY A 701 20.31 3.15 37.65
C GLY A 701 19.77 2.43 36.42
N MET A 702 18.74 2.93 35.74
CA MET A 702 18.15 2.28 34.55
C MET A 702 19.20 2.04 33.45
N LEU A 703 20.01 3.04 33.12
CA LEU A 703 21.07 2.91 32.10
C LEU A 703 22.13 1.86 32.52
N HIS A 704 22.45 1.78 33.81
CA HIS A 704 23.36 0.76 34.33
C HIS A 704 22.78 -0.64 34.13
N ASP A 705 21.54 -0.88 34.52
CA ASP A 705 20.89 -2.17 34.37
C ASP A 705 20.79 -2.62 32.90
N ILE A 706 20.47 -1.67 31.99
CA ILE A 706 20.45 -1.90 30.55
C ILE A 706 21.85 -2.30 30.05
N SER A 707 22.90 -1.56 30.45
CA SER A 707 24.25 -1.86 30.01
C SER A 707 24.80 -3.15 30.62
N ASP A 708 24.50 -3.46 31.89
CA ASP A 708 24.83 -4.70 32.54
C ASP A 708 24.28 -5.91 31.82
N VAL A 709 22.98 -5.88 31.50
CA VAL A 709 22.35 -6.97 30.74
C VAL A 709 22.98 -7.15 29.37
N LEU A 710 23.18 -6.08 28.62
CA LEU A 710 23.68 -6.16 27.24
C LEU A 710 25.16 -6.50 27.17
N SER A 711 26.02 -5.81 27.95
CA SER A 711 27.48 -5.96 27.87
C SER A 711 28.01 -7.06 28.76
N ASP A 712 27.59 -7.11 30.04
CA ASP A 712 28.19 -8.03 31.01
C ASP A 712 27.54 -9.42 31.01
N GLN A 713 26.20 -9.49 30.89
CA GLN A 713 25.49 -10.76 30.88
C GLN A 713 25.43 -11.40 29.48
N LEU A 714 25.16 -10.61 28.43
CA LEU A 714 24.99 -11.13 27.07
C LEU A 714 26.25 -10.99 26.20
N GLY A 715 27.24 -10.18 26.60
CA GLY A 715 28.47 -9.96 25.83
C GLY A 715 28.25 -9.24 24.52
N ILE A 716 27.20 -8.43 24.42
CA ILE A 716 26.80 -7.72 23.22
C ILE A 716 27.60 -6.42 23.09
N ASN A 717 28.16 -6.18 21.91
CA ASN A 717 28.87 -4.95 21.62
C ASN A 717 27.88 -3.83 21.25
N ILE A 718 27.73 -2.86 22.15
CA ILE A 718 26.87 -1.68 21.96
C ILE A 718 27.64 -0.66 21.12
N ARG A 719 27.11 -0.22 19.98
CA ARG A 719 27.65 0.84 19.14
C ARG A 719 27.20 2.22 19.58
N LYS A 720 25.92 2.34 19.90
CA LYS A 720 25.32 3.60 20.29
C LYS A 720 24.13 3.34 21.18
N ILE A 721 23.98 4.15 22.21
CA ILE A 721 22.82 4.19 23.07
C ILE A 721 22.33 5.61 23.19
N THR A 722 21.05 5.82 22.97
CA THR A 722 20.40 7.13 23.12
C THR A 722 19.19 6.91 24.04
N ILE A 723 19.18 7.57 25.17
CA ILE A 723 18.08 7.52 26.14
C ILE A 723 17.66 8.93 26.46
N SER A 724 16.37 9.21 26.39
CA SER A 724 15.73 10.45 26.83
C SER A 724 14.67 10.12 27.89
N SER A 725 14.57 10.96 28.89
CA SER A 725 13.54 10.83 29.93
C SER A 725 12.70 12.12 29.99
N ASP A 726 11.39 11.96 29.97
CA ASP A 726 10.43 13.04 30.16
C ASP A 726 9.27 12.57 31.02
N ASN A 727 8.92 13.38 32.05
CA ASN A 727 7.79 13.12 32.96
C ASN A 727 7.78 11.73 33.64
N GLY A 728 8.96 11.17 33.93
CA GLY A 728 9.10 9.87 34.58
C GLY A 728 8.97 8.65 33.65
N ILE A 729 8.93 8.88 32.33
CA ILE A 729 8.99 7.84 31.31
C ILE A 729 10.30 8.01 30.54
N PHE A 730 11.03 6.92 30.32
CA PHE A 730 12.17 6.93 29.44
C PHE A 730 11.85 6.27 28.11
N GLU A 731 12.45 6.81 27.05
CA GLU A 731 12.49 6.22 25.71
C GLU A 731 13.93 6.19 25.23
N GLY A 732 14.33 5.10 24.60
CA GLY A 732 15.70 4.96 24.13
C GLY A 732 15.83 4.08 22.90
N THR A 733 16.93 4.29 22.18
CA THR A 733 17.34 3.50 21.01
C THR A 733 18.74 2.95 21.26
N ILE A 734 18.94 1.66 21.02
CA ILE A 734 20.20 0.97 21.19
C ILE A 734 20.61 0.34 19.85
N GLU A 735 21.73 0.78 19.31
CA GLU A 735 22.39 0.19 18.14
C GLU A 735 23.47 -0.77 18.62
N MET A 736 23.44 -2.02 18.17
CA MET A 736 24.32 -3.06 18.65
C MET A 736 24.73 -4.03 17.55
N GLN A 737 25.73 -4.86 17.83
CA GLN A 737 26.19 -5.91 16.93
C GLN A 737 25.71 -7.28 17.39
N VAL A 738 25.06 -8.00 16.47
CA VAL A 738 24.48 -9.35 16.68
C VAL A 738 24.94 -10.30 15.59
N HIS A 739 24.77 -11.60 15.76
CA HIS A 739 25.11 -12.59 14.73
C HIS A 739 23.92 -12.98 13.88
N ASP A 740 22.74 -13.07 14.47
CA ASP A 740 21.53 -13.47 13.78
C ASP A 740 20.28 -12.93 14.51
N ARG A 741 19.11 -13.21 13.92
CA ARG A 741 17.83 -12.83 14.48
C ARG A 741 17.51 -13.47 15.83
N LYS A 742 18.07 -14.64 16.13
CA LYS A 742 17.85 -15.31 17.43
C LYS A 742 18.53 -14.53 18.55
N ASP A 743 19.71 -13.98 18.29
CA ASP A 743 20.39 -13.09 19.24
C ASP A 743 19.50 -11.88 19.55
N VAL A 744 18.90 -11.24 18.53
CA VAL A 744 17.99 -10.10 18.74
C VAL A 744 16.77 -10.50 19.58
N GLN A 745 16.15 -11.64 19.28
CA GLN A 745 15.02 -12.15 20.06
C GLN A 745 15.38 -12.39 21.52
N PHE A 746 16.54 -13.02 21.77
CA PHE A 746 17.05 -13.28 23.10
C PHE A 746 17.36 -11.99 23.87
N ILE A 747 17.93 -10.97 23.18
CA ILE A 747 18.16 -9.65 23.75
C ILE A 747 16.83 -8.99 24.14
N VAL A 748 15.85 -8.98 23.25
CA VAL A 748 14.51 -8.39 23.49
C VAL A 748 13.85 -9.05 24.71
N GLU A 749 13.90 -10.39 24.82
CA GLU A 749 13.39 -11.12 25.99
C GLU A 749 14.14 -10.78 27.28
N SER A 750 15.46 -10.70 27.23
CA SER A 750 16.29 -10.38 28.40
C SER A 750 16.06 -8.95 28.87
N MET A 751 15.91 -7.99 27.93
CA MET A 751 15.63 -6.59 28.24
C MET A 751 14.23 -6.39 28.85
N LYS A 752 13.23 -7.16 28.43
CA LYS A 752 11.88 -7.15 29.02
C LYS A 752 11.86 -7.61 30.49
N ASN A 753 12.85 -8.37 30.92
CA ASN A 753 12.98 -8.82 32.32
C ASN A 753 13.57 -7.75 33.25
N ILE A 754 14.10 -6.66 32.70
CA ILE A 754 14.59 -5.53 33.51
C ILE A 754 13.39 -4.85 34.17
N LYS A 755 13.46 -4.69 35.49
CA LYS A 755 12.38 -4.05 36.25
C LYS A 755 12.09 -2.64 35.71
N GLU A 756 10.81 -2.36 35.42
CA GLU A 756 10.27 -1.07 34.93
C GLU A 756 10.53 -0.80 33.44
N VAL A 757 11.20 -1.69 32.69
CA VAL A 757 11.12 -1.74 31.23
C VAL A 757 9.75 -2.31 30.86
N GLN A 758 8.97 -1.56 30.08
CA GLN A 758 7.62 -1.95 29.71
C GLN A 758 7.52 -2.45 28.28
N GLU A 759 8.32 -1.89 27.40
CA GLU A 759 8.28 -2.19 25.96
C GLU A 759 9.70 -2.25 25.39
N VAL A 760 9.96 -3.29 24.60
CA VAL A 760 11.21 -3.46 23.84
C VAL A 760 10.82 -3.91 22.45
N LEU A 761 11.21 -3.13 21.43
CA LEU A 761 10.85 -3.32 20.04
C LEU A 761 12.10 -3.47 19.17
N GLU A 762 12.09 -4.39 18.21
CA GLU A 762 13.07 -4.41 17.12
C GLU A 762 12.70 -3.32 16.12
N VAL A 763 13.66 -2.45 15.77
CA VAL A 763 13.46 -1.48 14.70
C VAL A 763 13.63 -2.21 13.35
N LEU A 764 12.57 -2.20 12.54
CA LEU A 764 12.53 -2.87 11.23
C LEU A 764 13.40 -2.15 10.21
#